data_bb3810ffa510f7b22e648bce37a5b103
#
_entry.id   bb3810ffa510f7b22e648bce37a5b103
#
_cell.length_a   1.000
_cell.length_b   1.000
_cell.length_c   1.000
_cell.angle_alpha   90.00
_cell.angle_beta   90.00
_cell.angle_gamma   90.00
#
_symmetry.space_group_name_H-M   'P 1'
#
loop_
_entity.id
_entity.type
_entity.pdbx_description
1 polymer ?
#
loop_
_entity_poly.entity_id
_entity_poly.type
_entity_poly.pdbx_seq_one_letter_code
_entity_poly.pdbx_strand_id
1 'polypeptide(L)'
;VDDVNLLESDDVLVAPLGVVGPRDVASVGGKAANLGALINAGFPVPGGFVVTAASYLLAVDRCGLRSELHNRFGSLDPDDHVGLASVAAELSAAVAAVAVPDEVGSAVVAACAELGPARVAVRSSATAEDAAGTSFAGMHRSLLDVPVLGDGDERALIEAVRACWASLFSPRALAYRLERGLTAEPAIAVVVQQMVAPLVAGVLFSVDPAGDRNHLVVEAAWGEGETVVSGTVEPDTYRLERPATSGGAPRLVSLRVGSKSLRQVADPSGGHRVEPTPPHDAERPTLSFDEVVGLAELGLGVERHYGTPQDIEWAIDTDGVWLVQSRPITTLDTPSRLGAAAGVPDAIPGEADALVHGLGASPGVASGPVRVVTSAEGGAALESGEVLVAAMTSPDWVAALRRASALVTDEGGVTCHAAIVGRELGIPVVVGAGDATRRLTTGTRVTVDGSRGTVHPEHTAMPAVVRPSGSVADTSLPSDAPLRTQLYVNLAVADRAEEVAAMAVDGVGLLRAEFLLADALGGVHPRQVLAEGRRTEFVAAMGGALGRITSAFAPRPVVYRFTDFRTNEFRALRGGEQFEPVEANPMIGFRGAYRYLREPEVFSMELEVLARVRDETPNLVVMLPFVRTRWELEACLELIGASDLGRQRDLSVWVMAEVPSVVHYVEEYAGLGIDGVSIGT
;
A
#
# COMPACT_ATOMS: atom_id res chain seq x y z
N VAL A 1 33.60 -21.84 24.98
CA VAL A 1 34.48 -21.68 23.81
C VAL A 1 34.53 -20.19 23.59
N ASP A 2 35.72 -19.62 23.71
CA ASP A 2 35.99 -18.18 23.73
C ASP A 2 35.45 -17.52 22.44
N ASP A 3 34.56 -16.54 22.62
CA ASP A 3 34.03 -15.63 21.59
C ASP A 3 35.17 -14.74 21.05
N VAL A 4 35.90 -15.23 20.09
CA VAL A 4 36.81 -14.40 19.30
C VAL A 4 35.96 -13.69 18.27
N ASN A 5 35.76 -12.39 18.46
CA ASN A 5 35.11 -11.50 17.49
C ASN A 5 36.02 -11.43 16.24
N LEU A 6 35.77 -12.28 15.26
CA LEU A 6 36.60 -12.43 14.04
C LEU A 6 36.58 -11.17 13.16
N LEU A 7 35.65 -10.24 13.37
CA LEU A 7 35.46 -9.03 12.56
C LEU A 7 35.92 -7.73 13.23
N GLU A 8 36.66 -7.78 14.35
CA GLU A 8 37.25 -6.58 14.99
C GLU A 8 38.41 -5.96 14.19
N SER A 9 38.89 -6.63 13.13
CA SER A 9 39.88 -6.04 12.22
C SER A 9 39.21 -5.60 10.92
N ASP A 10 39.47 -4.38 10.47
CA ASP A 10 39.08 -3.85 9.14
C ASP A 10 39.67 -4.65 7.96
N ASP A 11 40.39 -5.74 8.25
CA ASP A 11 41.09 -6.55 7.28
C ASP A 11 40.29 -7.74 6.73
N VAL A 12 39.09 -8.04 7.29
CA VAL A 12 38.29 -9.16 6.82
C VAL A 12 37.46 -8.74 5.61
N LEU A 13 37.84 -9.25 4.43
CA LEU A 13 37.21 -8.90 3.16
C LEU A 13 35.96 -9.74 2.87
N VAL A 14 35.98 -11.02 3.25
CA VAL A 14 34.89 -11.99 3.05
C VAL A 14 34.74 -12.85 4.28
N ALA A 15 33.49 -13.11 4.72
CA ALA A 15 33.21 -13.98 5.86
C ALA A 15 32.03 -14.92 5.56
N PRO A 16 32.07 -16.21 5.98
CA PRO A 16 30.92 -17.10 5.90
C PRO A 16 29.73 -16.56 6.71
N LEU A 17 28.49 -16.74 6.22
CA LEU A 17 27.29 -16.29 6.95
C LEU A 17 27.16 -16.93 8.34
N GLY A 18 27.62 -18.16 8.53
CA GLY A 18 27.54 -18.87 9.81
C GLY A 18 28.45 -18.32 10.92
N VAL A 19 29.37 -17.37 10.63
CA VAL A 19 30.22 -16.75 11.65
C VAL A 19 29.84 -15.30 11.97
N VAL A 20 28.86 -14.72 11.26
CA VAL A 20 28.42 -13.34 11.48
C VAL A 20 27.11 -13.30 12.27
N GLY A 21 26.81 -12.18 12.90
CA GLY A 21 25.63 -12.03 13.72
C GLY A 21 25.26 -10.57 14.01
N PRO A 22 24.33 -10.31 14.94
CA PRO A 22 23.79 -8.98 15.21
C PRO A 22 24.85 -7.95 15.66
N ARG A 23 26.01 -8.39 16.18
CA ARG A 23 27.10 -7.48 16.60
C ARG A 23 27.91 -6.94 15.42
N ASP A 24 27.81 -7.60 14.25
CA ASP A 24 28.64 -7.32 13.09
C ASP A 24 27.93 -6.41 12.06
N VAL A 25 26.75 -5.87 12.38
CA VAL A 25 25.91 -5.06 11.45
C VAL A 25 26.70 -3.93 10.79
N ALA A 26 27.63 -3.29 11.52
CA ALA A 26 28.45 -2.22 10.99
C ALA A 26 29.39 -2.68 9.86
N SER A 27 29.81 -3.94 9.86
CA SER A 27 30.75 -4.53 8.88
C SER A 27 30.04 -5.34 7.79
N VAL A 28 28.88 -5.95 8.09
CA VAL A 28 28.22 -6.89 7.19
C VAL A 28 26.80 -6.47 6.76
N GLY A 29 26.26 -5.41 7.37
CA GLY A 29 24.89 -4.93 7.12
C GLY A 29 23.80 -5.80 7.77
N GLY A 30 22.58 -5.28 7.81
CA GLY A 30 21.46 -5.90 8.51
C GLY A 30 21.07 -7.28 7.96
N LYS A 31 20.98 -7.44 6.61
CA LYS A 31 20.61 -8.72 6.01
C LYS A 31 21.57 -9.85 6.33
N ALA A 32 22.89 -9.61 6.19
CA ALA A 32 23.90 -10.62 6.50
C ALA A 32 23.88 -11.00 7.98
N ALA A 33 23.78 -10.00 8.86
CA ALA A 33 23.72 -10.21 10.30
C ALA A 33 22.49 -11.04 10.72
N ASN A 34 21.32 -10.75 10.13
CA ASN A 34 20.10 -11.50 10.40
C ASN A 34 20.17 -12.93 9.86
N LEU A 35 20.65 -13.13 8.62
CA LEU A 35 20.83 -14.48 8.07
C LEU A 35 21.81 -15.30 8.90
N GLY A 36 22.92 -14.70 9.32
CA GLY A 36 23.90 -15.35 10.18
C GLY A 36 23.32 -15.73 11.55
N ALA A 37 22.53 -14.85 12.16
CA ALA A 37 21.84 -15.15 13.41
C ALA A 37 20.89 -16.35 13.28
N LEU A 38 20.14 -16.43 12.17
CA LEU A 38 19.26 -17.56 11.90
C LEU A 38 20.04 -18.87 11.69
N ILE A 39 21.15 -18.85 10.94
CA ILE A 39 22.02 -20.02 10.76
C ILE A 39 22.55 -20.50 12.12
N ASN A 40 23.05 -19.59 12.94
CA ASN A 40 23.60 -19.89 14.26
C ASN A 40 22.54 -20.42 15.23
N ALA A 41 21.29 -20.05 15.03
CA ALA A 41 20.14 -20.59 15.78
C ALA A 41 19.60 -21.93 15.24
N GLY A 42 20.18 -22.44 14.16
CA GLY A 42 19.81 -23.73 13.57
C GLY A 42 18.62 -23.69 12.63
N PHE A 43 18.21 -22.51 12.16
CA PHE A 43 17.15 -22.39 11.16
C PHE A 43 17.65 -22.76 9.76
N PRO A 44 16.77 -23.28 8.87
CA PRO A 44 17.11 -23.66 7.51
C PRO A 44 17.32 -22.44 6.62
N VAL A 45 18.53 -21.96 6.54
CA VAL A 45 18.95 -20.83 5.70
C VAL A 45 19.91 -21.34 4.64
N PRO A 46 19.78 -21.00 3.35
CA PRO A 46 20.72 -21.42 2.33
C PRO A 46 22.15 -20.94 2.67
N GLY A 47 23.14 -21.79 2.41
CA GLY A 47 24.55 -21.46 2.64
C GLY A 47 24.99 -20.20 1.89
N GLY A 48 25.97 -19.51 2.41
CA GLY A 48 26.48 -18.30 1.78
C GLY A 48 27.62 -17.64 2.56
N PHE A 49 28.09 -16.53 2.01
CA PHE A 49 29.09 -15.65 2.62
C PHE A 49 28.72 -14.18 2.40
N VAL A 50 29.38 -13.30 3.12
CA VAL A 50 29.25 -11.86 2.97
C VAL A 50 30.57 -11.24 2.52
N VAL A 51 30.53 -10.43 1.48
CA VAL A 51 31.60 -9.48 1.12
C VAL A 51 31.38 -8.26 1.98
N THR A 52 32.33 -7.98 2.88
CA THR A 52 32.16 -7.00 3.93
C THR A 52 32.19 -5.55 3.43
N ALA A 53 31.73 -4.61 4.25
CA ALA A 53 31.83 -3.18 3.97
C ALA A 53 33.29 -2.73 3.79
N ALA A 54 34.26 -3.38 4.44
CA ALA A 54 35.70 -3.13 4.28
C ALA A 54 36.14 -3.37 2.83
N SER A 55 35.61 -4.40 2.15
CA SER A 55 35.88 -4.67 0.74
C SER A 55 35.43 -3.53 -0.17
N TYR A 56 34.24 -2.97 0.07
CA TYR A 56 33.74 -1.81 -0.65
C TYR A 56 34.62 -0.59 -0.40
N LEU A 57 34.94 -0.28 0.88
CA LEU A 57 35.76 0.85 1.26
C LEU A 57 37.17 0.75 0.65
N LEU A 58 37.78 -0.43 0.70
CA LEU A 58 39.08 -0.68 0.07
C LEU A 58 39.05 -0.42 -1.45
N ALA A 59 38.00 -0.83 -2.13
CA ALA A 59 37.86 -0.63 -3.57
C ALA A 59 37.73 0.86 -3.94
N VAL A 60 36.90 1.62 -3.22
CA VAL A 60 36.74 3.06 -3.50
C VAL A 60 37.96 3.89 -3.06
N ASP A 61 38.67 3.48 -2.00
CA ASP A 61 39.93 4.11 -1.57
C ASP A 61 41.04 3.93 -2.61
N ARG A 62 41.22 2.74 -3.15
CA ARG A 62 42.23 2.48 -4.18
C ARG A 62 42.00 3.22 -5.48
N CYS A 63 40.74 3.46 -5.83
CA CYS A 63 40.37 4.26 -6.98
C CYS A 63 40.42 5.77 -6.68
N GLY A 64 40.72 6.19 -5.44
CA GLY A 64 40.70 7.59 -5.02
C GLY A 64 39.30 8.22 -5.02
N LEU A 65 38.27 7.42 -5.12
CA LEU A 65 36.89 7.88 -5.28
C LEU A 65 36.22 8.27 -3.95
N ARG A 66 36.70 7.75 -2.82
CA ARG A 66 36.09 7.92 -1.50
C ARG A 66 35.85 9.38 -1.13
N SER A 67 36.88 10.23 -1.30
CA SER A 67 36.78 11.66 -1.00
C SER A 67 35.79 12.37 -1.92
N GLU A 68 35.70 11.98 -3.17
CA GLU A 68 34.73 12.52 -4.14
C GLU A 68 33.31 12.13 -3.76
N LEU A 69 33.07 10.84 -3.43
CA LEU A 69 31.75 10.34 -2.97
C LEU A 69 31.29 11.10 -1.72
N HIS A 70 32.21 11.26 -0.74
CA HIS A 70 31.92 11.98 0.50
C HIS A 70 31.55 13.45 0.24
N ASN A 71 32.38 14.17 -0.54
CA ASN A 71 32.15 15.58 -0.83
C ASN A 71 30.87 15.81 -1.63
N ARG A 72 30.60 14.98 -2.65
CA ARG A 72 29.38 15.09 -3.45
C ARG A 72 28.14 14.75 -2.66
N PHE A 73 28.18 13.71 -1.82
CA PHE A 73 27.08 13.39 -0.93
C PHE A 73 26.80 14.52 0.09
N GLY A 74 27.85 15.09 0.68
CA GLY A 74 27.75 16.20 1.64
C GLY A 74 27.31 17.54 1.02
N SER A 75 27.39 17.68 -0.30
CA SER A 75 26.95 18.86 -1.03
C SER A 75 25.54 18.73 -1.63
N LEU A 76 24.88 17.57 -1.44
CA LEU A 76 23.54 17.36 -1.94
C LEU A 76 22.54 18.21 -1.15
N ASP A 77 21.73 18.96 -1.88
CA ASP A 77 20.57 19.64 -1.33
C ASP A 77 19.39 18.63 -1.33
N PRO A 78 18.80 18.33 -0.15
CA PRO A 78 17.64 17.45 -0.07
C PRO A 78 16.47 17.91 -0.93
N ASP A 79 16.39 19.23 -1.19
CA ASP A 79 15.28 19.86 -1.91
C ASP A 79 15.50 19.92 -3.44
N ASP A 80 16.73 19.67 -3.92
CA ASP A 80 17.05 19.61 -5.35
C ASP A 80 16.94 18.20 -5.94
N HIS A 81 15.71 17.76 -6.21
CA HIS A 81 15.44 16.40 -6.74
C HIS A 81 16.04 16.15 -8.13
N VAL A 82 16.16 17.17 -8.98
CA VAL A 82 16.74 17.04 -10.32
C VAL A 82 18.25 16.89 -10.20
N GLY A 83 18.88 17.74 -9.39
CA GLY A 83 20.29 17.64 -9.05
C GLY A 83 20.61 16.32 -8.35
N LEU A 84 19.77 15.91 -7.40
CA LEU A 84 19.91 14.63 -6.70
C LEU A 84 19.84 13.43 -7.65
N ALA A 85 18.88 13.40 -8.57
CA ALA A 85 18.79 12.31 -9.56
C ALA A 85 20.00 12.28 -10.49
N SER A 86 20.51 13.45 -10.91
CA SER A 86 21.71 13.55 -11.74
C SER A 86 22.96 13.09 -10.99
N VAL A 87 23.17 13.59 -9.77
CA VAL A 87 24.30 13.20 -8.92
C VAL A 87 24.22 11.73 -8.54
N ALA A 88 23.05 11.22 -8.23
CA ALA A 88 22.83 9.79 -7.96
C ALA A 88 23.27 8.93 -9.15
N ALA A 89 22.87 9.29 -10.36
CA ALA A 89 23.28 8.57 -11.58
C ALA A 89 24.79 8.62 -11.79
N GLU A 90 25.43 9.77 -11.57
CA GLU A 90 26.88 9.95 -11.69
C GLU A 90 27.64 9.12 -10.62
N LEU A 91 27.21 9.19 -9.36
CA LEU A 91 27.83 8.43 -8.28
C LEU A 91 27.64 6.92 -8.46
N SER A 92 26.45 6.49 -8.83
CA SER A 92 26.16 5.08 -9.14
C SER A 92 27.02 4.58 -10.32
N ALA A 93 27.16 5.37 -11.38
CA ALA A 93 28.02 5.04 -12.52
C ALA A 93 29.51 5.01 -12.13
N ALA A 94 29.98 5.96 -11.29
CA ALA A 94 31.35 5.99 -10.81
C ALA A 94 31.68 4.74 -9.99
N VAL A 95 30.78 4.32 -9.07
CA VAL A 95 30.96 3.10 -8.28
C VAL A 95 30.83 1.84 -9.15
N ALA A 96 29.94 1.82 -10.14
CA ALA A 96 29.84 0.72 -11.10
C ALA A 96 31.10 0.55 -11.97
N ALA A 97 31.92 1.59 -12.12
CA ALA A 97 33.18 1.57 -12.85
C ALA A 97 34.40 1.23 -11.98
N VAL A 98 34.24 1.14 -10.64
CA VAL A 98 35.35 0.84 -9.71
C VAL A 98 35.96 -0.52 -10.05
N ALA A 99 37.29 -0.56 -10.14
CA ALA A 99 38.02 -1.82 -10.22
C ALA A 99 37.96 -2.55 -8.86
N VAL A 100 37.44 -3.76 -8.86
CA VAL A 100 37.47 -4.58 -7.65
C VAL A 100 38.90 -5.01 -7.40
N PRO A 101 39.51 -4.76 -6.22
CA PRO A 101 40.87 -5.16 -5.90
C PRO A 101 41.06 -6.66 -6.04
N ASP A 102 42.22 -7.10 -6.55
CA ASP A 102 42.54 -8.50 -6.83
C ASP A 102 42.36 -9.40 -5.59
N GLU A 103 42.71 -8.91 -4.40
CA GLU A 103 42.53 -9.62 -3.16
C GLU A 103 41.06 -9.81 -2.79
N VAL A 104 40.18 -8.82 -3.05
CA VAL A 104 38.73 -8.94 -2.86
C VAL A 104 38.16 -9.93 -3.88
N GLY A 105 38.54 -9.77 -5.16
CA GLY A 105 38.10 -10.66 -6.22
C GLY A 105 38.47 -12.12 -5.95
N SER A 106 39.74 -12.36 -5.59
CA SER A 106 40.23 -13.69 -5.26
C SER A 106 39.54 -14.30 -4.03
N ALA A 107 39.28 -13.50 -2.98
CA ALA A 107 38.58 -13.94 -1.80
C ALA A 107 37.11 -14.31 -2.10
N VAL A 108 36.41 -13.52 -2.93
CA VAL A 108 35.04 -13.78 -3.35
C VAL A 108 34.96 -15.07 -4.17
N VAL A 109 35.85 -15.25 -5.13
CA VAL A 109 35.90 -16.45 -5.97
C VAL A 109 36.23 -17.70 -5.15
N ALA A 110 37.21 -17.61 -4.24
CA ALA A 110 37.57 -18.71 -3.35
C ALA A 110 36.41 -19.12 -2.43
N ALA A 111 35.73 -18.16 -1.79
CA ALA A 111 34.59 -18.42 -0.93
C ALA A 111 33.41 -19.04 -1.71
N CYS A 112 33.20 -18.60 -2.96
CA CYS A 112 32.18 -19.17 -3.82
C CYS A 112 32.52 -20.62 -4.26
N ALA A 113 33.78 -20.88 -4.56
CA ALA A 113 34.25 -22.24 -4.87
C ALA A 113 34.11 -23.18 -3.67
N GLU A 114 34.35 -22.70 -2.46
CA GLU A 114 34.16 -23.48 -1.23
C GLU A 114 32.69 -23.77 -0.96
N LEU A 115 31.81 -22.80 -1.25
CA LEU A 115 30.35 -22.97 -1.13
C LEU A 115 29.79 -23.98 -2.14
N GLY A 116 30.35 -24.07 -3.33
CA GLY A 116 30.11 -25.10 -4.35
C GLY A 116 28.82 -25.04 -5.14
N PRO A 117 27.98 -23.98 -5.13
CA PRO A 117 26.75 -23.93 -5.91
C PRO A 117 27.04 -23.68 -7.39
N ALA A 118 26.09 -24.05 -8.26
CA ALA A 118 26.15 -23.69 -9.67
C ALA A 118 25.73 -22.21 -9.91
N ARG A 119 24.86 -21.70 -9.04
CA ARG A 119 24.26 -20.38 -9.14
C ARG A 119 24.07 -19.76 -7.74
N VAL A 120 24.14 -18.44 -7.66
CA VAL A 120 24.00 -17.68 -6.41
C VAL A 120 23.05 -16.51 -6.56
N ALA A 121 22.47 -16.11 -5.43
CA ALA A 121 21.81 -14.82 -5.24
C ALA A 121 22.83 -13.83 -4.66
N VAL A 122 23.01 -12.68 -5.30
CA VAL A 122 23.91 -11.61 -4.86
C VAL A 122 23.04 -10.44 -4.41
N ARG A 123 23.05 -10.15 -3.10
CA ARG A 123 22.10 -9.24 -2.46
C ARG A 123 22.86 -8.16 -1.66
N SER A 124 22.46 -6.92 -1.84
CA SER A 124 22.99 -5.82 -1.03
C SER A 124 22.58 -5.96 0.44
N SER A 125 23.49 -5.61 1.33
CA SER A 125 23.30 -5.58 2.78
C SER A 125 23.90 -4.27 3.31
N ALA A 126 23.08 -3.21 3.37
CA ALA A 126 23.55 -1.90 3.79
C ALA A 126 23.76 -1.85 5.32
N THR A 127 24.80 -1.17 5.76
CA THR A 127 25.16 -1.06 7.19
C THR A 127 24.15 -0.22 7.99
N ALA A 128 23.35 0.61 7.32
CA ALA A 128 22.28 1.39 7.92
C ALA A 128 20.88 0.76 7.71
N GLU A 129 20.79 -0.39 7.03
CA GLU A 129 19.55 -1.13 6.80
C GLU A 129 19.15 -1.84 8.09
N ASP A 130 17.83 -1.82 8.42
CA ASP A 130 17.27 -2.44 9.62
C ASP A 130 17.71 -1.87 10.98
N ALA A 131 18.29 -0.68 11.04
CA ALA A 131 18.45 0.02 12.31
C ALA A 131 17.06 0.44 12.87
N ALA A 132 16.94 0.52 14.20
CA ALA A 132 15.66 0.85 14.84
C ALA A 132 15.01 2.12 14.24
N GLY A 133 13.87 1.95 13.56
CA GLY A 133 13.14 3.04 12.92
C GLY A 133 13.53 3.37 11.48
N THR A 134 14.39 2.57 10.82
CA THR A 134 14.75 2.73 9.40
C THR A 134 14.37 1.48 8.62
N SER A 135 13.78 1.64 7.43
CA SER A 135 13.48 0.54 6.52
C SER A 135 13.87 0.93 5.10
N PHE A 136 14.89 0.26 4.56
CA PHE A 136 15.35 0.40 3.19
C PHE A 136 14.70 -0.64 2.25
N ALA A 137 13.52 -1.15 2.59
CA ALA A 137 12.83 -2.18 1.81
C ALA A 137 12.69 -1.79 0.33
N GLY A 138 13.18 -2.63 -0.58
CA GLY A 138 13.10 -2.41 -2.03
C GLY A 138 13.99 -1.28 -2.60
N MET A 139 14.90 -0.69 -1.80
CA MET A 139 15.75 0.43 -2.26
C MET A 139 17.08 -0.03 -2.83
N HIS A 140 17.54 -1.21 -2.49
CA HIS A 140 18.82 -1.77 -2.89
C HIS A 140 18.65 -2.97 -3.85
N ARG A 141 19.71 -3.27 -4.60
CA ARG A 141 19.66 -4.25 -5.66
C ARG A 141 19.89 -5.68 -5.17
N SER A 142 19.09 -6.61 -5.68
CA SER A 142 19.34 -8.05 -5.61
C SER A 142 19.46 -8.60 -7.03
N LEU A 143 20.48 -9.41 -7.27
CA LEU A 143 20.68 -10.12 -8.53
C LEU A 143 20.56 -11.60 -8.22
N LEU A 144 19.54 -12.23 -8.80
CA LEU A 144 19.27 -13.65 -8.64
C LEU A 144 19.87 -14.43 -9.80
N ASP A 145 20.12 -15.69 -9.59
CA ASP A 145 20.53 -16.64 -10.62
C ASP A 145 21.87 -16.31 -11.31
N VAL A 146 22.82 -15.74 -10.55
CA VAL A 146 24.16 -15.42 -11.05
C VAL A 146 24.96 -16.73 -11.22
N PRO A 147 25.48 -17.04 -12.44
CA PRO A 147 26.26 -18.27 -12.66
C PRO A 147 27.65 -18.17 -12.04
N VAL A 148 28.19 -19.30 -11.56
CA VAL A 148 29.50 -19.35 -10.87
C VAL A 148 30.38 -20.57 -11.20
N LEU A 149 30.00 -21.43 -12.17
CA LEU A 149 30.72 -22.68 -12.51
C LEU A 149 31.20 -22.82 -13.97
N GLY A 150 31.24 -21.70 -14.76
CA GLY A 150 31.65 -21.74 -16.16
C GLY A 150 32.81 -20.80 -16.50
N ASP A 151 33.38 -20.94 -17.67
CA ASP A 151 34.40 -19.99 -18.18
C ASP A 151 33.79 -18.58 -18.29
N GLY A 152 34.30 -17.63 -17.49
CA GLY A 152 33.82 -16.24 -17.43
C GLY A 152 32.80 -15.96 -16.34
N ASP A 153 32.31 -16.95 -15.58
CA ASP A 153 31.32 -16.79 -14.50
C ASP A 153 31.89 -16.03 -13.30
N GLU A 154 33.22 -16.16 -13.03
CA GLU A 154 33.91 -15.32 -12.07
C GLU A 154 33.70 -13.84 -12.33
N ARG A 155 33.76 -13.44 -13.58
CA ARG A 155 33.50 -12.04 -13.99
C ARG A 155 32.06 -11.64 -13.70
N ALA A 156 31.08 -12.51 -13.99
CA ALA A 156 29.68 -12.23 -13.73
C ALA A 156 29.42 -12.04 -12.23
N LEU A 157 30.05 -12.88 -11.38
CA LEU A 157 29.94 -12.76 -9.92
C LEU A 157 30.51 -11.41 -9.42
N ILE A 158 31.70 -11.03 -9.88
CA ILE A 158 32.36 -9.77 -9.50
C ILE A 158 31.57 -8.56 -10.02
N GLU A 159 30.99 -8.63 -11.23
CA GLU A 159 30.09 -7.60 -11.75
C GLU A 159 28.81 -7.48 -10.93
N ALA A 160 28.27 -8.59 -10.44
CA ALA A 160 27.09 -8.60 -9.56
C ALA A 160 27.38 -7.94 -8.20
N VAL A 161 28.53 -8.24 -7.59
CA VAL A 161 28.99 -7.58 -6.35
C VAL A 161 29.11 -6.06 -6.56
N ARG A 162 29.75 -5.64 -7.63
CA ARG A 162 29.93 -4.22 -7.99
C ARG A 162 28.59 -3.53 -8.26
N ALA A 163 27.62 -4.22 -8.90
CA ALA A 163 26.29 -3.70 -9.14
C ALA A 163 25.51 -3.49 -7.80
N CYS A 164 25.72 -4.36 -6.81
CA CYS A 164 25.19 -4.15 -5.47
C CYS A 164 25.84 -2.93 -4.79
N TRP A 165 27.14 -2.73 -4.89
CA TRP A 165 27.82 -1.53 -4.38
C TRP A 165 27.27 -0.25 -5.00
N ALA A 166 27.07 -0.23 -6.33
CA ALA A 166 26.52 0.92 -7.05
C ALA A 166 25.10 1.28 -6.61
N SER A 167 24.32 0.30 -6.16
CA SER A 167 22.93 0.51 -5.71
C SER A 167 22.81 1.39 -4.45
N LEU A 168 23.92 1.55 -3.69
CA LEU A 168 24.00 2.44 -2.54
C LEU A 168 23.71 3.91 -2.91
N PHE A 169 24.01 4.28 -4.15
CA PHE A 169 23.82 5.61 -4.71
C PHE A 169 22.61 5.68 -5.67
N SER A 170 21.66 4.76 -5.56
CA SER A 170 20.41 4.91 -6.29
C SER A 170 19.67 6.18 -5.85
N PRO A 171 18.92 6.87 -6.74
CA PRO A 171 18.19 8.09 -6.38
C PRO A 171 17.32 7.91 -5.13
N ARG A 172 16.67 6.75 -5.02
CA ARG A 172 15.80 6.38 -3.91
C ARG A 172 16.58 6.21 -2.59
N ALA A 173 17.74 5.55 -2.64
CA ALA A 173 18.60 5.35 -1.46
C ALA A 173 19.20 6.67 -0.97
N LEU A 174 19.64 7.54 -1.87
CA LEU A 174 20.17 8.85 -1.53
C LEU A 174 19.11 9.78 -0.93
N ALA A 175 17.92 9.85 -1.55
CA ALA A 175 16.80 10.63 -1.02
C ALA A 175 16.46 10.20 0.41
N TYR A 176 16.28 8.91 0.63
CA TYR A 176 15.97 8.37 1.97
C TYR A 176 17.04 8.70 3.01
N ARG A 177 18.33 8.62 2.64
CA ARG A 177 19.44 8.95 3.56
C ARG A 177 19.43 10.42 3.94
N LEU A 178 19.20 11.31 2.98
CA LEU A 178 19.10 12.76 3.20
C LEU A 178 17.90 13.11 4.08
N GLU A 179 16.70 12.57 3.78
CA GLU A 179 15.49 12.76 4.58
C GLU A 179 15.65 12.35 6.05
N ARG A 180 16.44 11.30 6.31
CA ARG A 180 16.72 10.80 7.65
C ARG A 180 17.93 11.45 8.32
N GLY A 181 18.60 12.40 7.66
CA GLY A 181 19.78 13.06 8.18
C GLY A 181 20.97 12.09 8.41
N LEU A 182 21.05 10.99 7.66
CA LEU A 182 22.09 9.98 7.76
C LEU A 182 23.39 10.49 7.11
N THR A 183 24.14 11.32 7.83
CA THR A 183 25.37 11.97 7.36
C THR A 183 26.61 11.07 7.43
N ALA A 184 26.51 9.93 8.11
CA ALA A 184 27.60 8.96 8.17
C ALA A 184 27.98 8.47 6.77
N GLU A 185 29.27 8.17 6.57
CA GLU A 185 29.77 7.63 5.32
C GLU A 185 28.96 6.39 4.91
N PRO A 186 28.39 6.37 3.69
CA PRO A 186 27.62 5.22 3.25
C PRO A 186 28.56 4.03 2.99
N ALA A 187 28.30 2.91 3.63
CA ALA A 187 29.00 1.66 3.38
C ALA A 187 27.98 0.53 3.13
N ILE A 188 28.39 -0.45 2.36
CA ILE A 188 27.54 -1.56 1.93
C ILE A 188 28.34 -2.85 1.89
N ALA A 189 27.79 -3.88 2.50
CA ALA A 189 28.24 -5.24 2.32
C ALA A 189 27.36 -5.95 1.26
N VAL A 190 27.79 -7.10 0.80
CA VAL A 190 27.07 -7.89 -0.21
C VAL A 190 26.98 -9.34 0.26
N VAL A 191 25.75 -9.84 0.39
CA VAL A 191 25.49 -11.27 0.64
C VAL A 191 25.56 -12.02 -0.68
N VAL A 192 26.35 -13.07 -0.72
CA VAL A 192 26.39 -14.08 -1.78
C VAL A 192 25.86 -15.38 -1.19
N GLN A 193 24.71 -15.80 -1.64
CA GLN A 193 23.97 -16.93 -1.07
C GLN A 193 23.64 -17.97 -2.14
N GLN A 194 23.69 -19.24 -1.79
CA GLN A 194 23.28 -20.31 -2.67
C GLN A 194 21.86 -20.08 -3.17
N MET A 195 21.67 -20.16 -4.48
CA MET A 195 20.35 -20.01 -5.09
C MET A 195 19.47 -21.20 -4.77
N VAL A 196 18.29 -20.96 -4.26
CA VAL A 196 17.23 -21.94 -4.12
C VAL A 196 16.45 -21.98 -5.43
N ALA A 197 16.07 -23.15 -5.91
CA ALA A 197 15.20 -23.31 -7.07
C ALA A 197 13.77 -23.68 -6.62
N PRO A 198 12.94 -22.71 -6.24
CA PRO A 198 11.73 -23.00 -5.51
C PRO A 198 10.65 -23.59 -6.40
N LEU A 199 9.94 -24.57 -5.88
CA LEU A 199 8.65 -25.04 -6.39
C LEU A 199 7.53 -24.10 -5.95
N VAL A 200 7.61 -23.63 -4.69
CA VAL A 200 6.69 -22.70 -4.04
C VAL A 200 7.51 -21.74 -3.19
N ALA A 201 7.15 -20.47 -3.20
CA ALA A 201 7.76 -19.47 -2.34
C ALA A 201 6.73 -18.44 -1.87
N GLY A 202 7.08 -17.66 -0.86
CA GLY A 202 6.16 -16.67 -0.35
C GLY A 202 6.68 -15.89 0.86
N VAL A 203 5.74 -15.33 1.60
CA VAL A 203 5.98 -14.53 2.80
C VAL A 203 5.21 -15.11 3.97
N LEU A 204 5.78 -15.03 5.17
CA LEU A 204 5.14 -15.41 6.42
C LEU A 204 5.23 -14.22 7.39
N PHE A 205 4.09 -13.76 7.85
CA PHE A 205 3.98 -12.79 8.93
C PHE A 205 3.69 -13.52 10.23
N SER A 206 4.58 -13.47 11.19
CA SER A 206 4.39 -14.17 12.47
C SER A 206 3.25 -13.59 13.32
N VAL A 207 2.81 -12.37 13.00
CA VAL A 207 1.59 -11.71 13.48
C VAL A 207 0.88 -11.11 12.26
N ASP A 208 -0.44 -11.23 12.20
CA ASP A 208 -1.24 -10.66 11.12
C ASP A 208 -0.94 -9.15 10.97
N PRO A 209 -0.44 -8.69 9.81
CA PRO A 209 -0.08 -7.28 9.59
C PRO A 209 -1.30 -6.34 9.68
N ALA A 210 -2.54 -6.85 9.62
CA ALA A 210 -3.75 -6.09 9.90
C ALA A 210 -3.96 -5.76 11.40
N GLY A 211 -3.03 -6.20 12.28
CA GLY A 211 -3.02 -5.88 13.70
C GLY A 211 -3.64 -6.95 14.61
N ASP A 212 -4.13 -8.06 14.08
CA ASP A 212 -4.65 -9.16 14.88
C ASP A 212 -3.51 -10.02 15.43
N ARG A 213 -3.19 -9.82 16.69
CA ARG A 213 -2.09 -10.50 17.39
C ARG A 213 -2.34 -11.99 17.69
N ASN A 214 -3.57 -12.47 17.49
CA ASN A 214 -3.92 -13.88 17.72
C ASN A 214 -3.70 -14.77 16.49
N HIS A 215 -3.44 -14.17 15.34
CA HIS A 215 -3.25 -14.88 14.10
C HIS A 215 -1.88 -14.58 13.47
N LEU A 216 -1.43 -15.48 12.65
CA LEU A 216 -0.32 -15.33 11.71
C LEU A 216 -0.83 -15.58 10.30
N VAL A 217 -0.10 -15.08 9.30
CA VAL A 217 -0.48 -15.17 7.89
C VAL A 217 0.67 -15.74 7.08
N VAL A 218 0.37 -16.72 6.21
CA VAL A 218 1.30 -17.25 5.22
C VAL A 218 0.73 -16.96 3.84
N GLU A 219 1.50 -16.32 3.00
CA GLU A 219 1.19 -16.08 1.59
C GLU A 219 2.12 -16.90 0.71
N ALA A 220 1.58 -17.55 -0.33
CA ALA A 220 2.31 -18.50 -1.15
C ALA A 220 1.90 -18.46 -2.63
N ALA A 221 2.90 -18.58 -3.53
CA ALA A 221 2.69 -18.75 -4.96
C ALA A 221 3.67 -19.76 -5.55
N TRP A 222 3.38 -20.23 -6.78
CA TRP A 222 4.25 -21.14 -7.52
C TRP A 222 5.49 -20.42 -8.03
N GLY A 223 6.64 -21.07 -7.92
CA GLY A 223 7.93 -20.58 -8.39
C GLY A 223 8.58 -19.59 -7.41
N GLU A 224 9.24 -18.57 -7.94
CA GLU A 224 10.03 -17.58 -7.20
C GLU A 224 9.15 -16.65 -6.36
N GLY A 225 9.62 -16.28 -5.15
CA GLY A 225 8.91 -15.40 -4.22
C GLY A 225 8.76 -13.94 -4.68
N GLU A 226 9.53 -13.51 -5.67
CA GLU A 226 9.48 -12.14 -6.20
C GLU A 226 8.06 -11.75 -6.65
N THR A 227 7.29 -12.69 -7.21
CA THR A 227 5.92 -12.43 -7.67
C THR A 227 4.95 -12.14 -6.52
N VAL A 228 5.20 -12.69 -5.33
CA VAL A 228 4.43 -12.41 -4.10
C VAL A 228 4.86 -11.08 -3.51
N VAL A 229 6.17 -10.89 -3.33
CA VAL A 229 6.75 -9.67 -2.72
C VAL A 229 6.43 -8.41 -3.54
N SER A 230 6.47 -8.51 -4.87
CA SER A 230 6.12 -7.39 -5.78
C SER A 230 4.63 -7.17 -5.95
N GLY A 231 3.77 -8.10 -5.46
CA GLY A 231 2.32 -8.05 -5.67
C GLY A 231 1.89 -8.30 -7.12
N THR A 232 2.74 -8.94 -7.93
CA THR A 232 2.46 -9.22 -9.35
C THR A 232 1.40 -10.32 -9.51
N VAL A 233 1.27 -11.20 -8.53
CA VAL A 233 0.26 -12.26 -8.48
C VAL A 233 -0.59 -12.14 -7.23
N GLU A 234 -1.81 -12.65 -7.30
CA GLU A 234 -2.64 -12.87 -6.13
C GLU A 234 -2.28 -14.23 -5.53
N PRO A 235 -1.59 -14.28 -4.36
CA PRO A 235 -1.13 -15.52 -3.74
C PRO A 235 -2.26 -16.25 -3.03
N ASP A 236 -2.02 -17.52 -2.69
CA ASP A 236 -2.80 -18.19 -1.67
C ASP A 236 -2.52 -17.54 -0.32
N THR A 237 -3.55 -17.32 0.49
CA THR A 237 -3.44 -16.74 1.82
C THR A 237 -3.96 -17.74 2.84
N TYR A 238 -3.08 -18.18 3.73
CA TYR A 238 -3.37 -19.07 4.84
C TYR A 238 -3.34 -18.27 6.13
N ARG A 239 -4.43 -18.28 6.89
CA ARG A 239 -4.50 -17.62 8.19
C ARG A 239 -4.58 -18.69 9.28
N LEU A 240 -3.66 -18.62 10.24
CA LEU A 240 -3.58 -19.59 11.33
C LEU A 240 -3.72 -18.88 12.67
N GLU A 241 -4.45 -19.51 13.57
CA GLU A 241 -4.52 -19.10 14.97
C GLU A 241 -3.22 -19.46 15.69
N ARG A 242 -2.68 -18.52 16.40
CA ARG A 242 -1.46 -18.71 17.20
C ARG A 242 -1.77 -19.51 18.44
N PRO A 243 -0.90 -20.43 18.87
CA PRO A 243 -1.15 -21.23 20.07
C PRO A 243 -1.20 -20.35 21.31
N ALA A 244 -2.19 -20.57 22.16
CA ALA A 244 -2.36 -19.84 23.42
C ALA A 244 -1.24 -20.10 24.46
N THR A 245 -0.48 -21.19 24.27
CA THR A 245 0.63 -21.57 25.16
C THR A 245 1.90 -21.78 24.35
N SER A 246 3.06 -21.44 24.94
CA SER A 246 4.35 -21.70 24.33
C SER A 246 4.54 -23.23 24.12
N GLY A 247 4.67 -23.64 22.85
CA GLY A 247 4.82 -25.04 22.46
C GLY A 247 3.57 -25.74 21.93
N GLY A 248 2.42 -25.04 21.86
CA GLY A 248 1.26 -25.55 21.10
C GLY A 248 1.48 -25.41 19.59
N ALA A 249 0.80 -26.23 18.79
CA ALA A 249 0.81 -26.12 17.33
C ALA A 249 -0.15 -25.00 16.85
N PRO A 250 0.21 -24.21 15.84
CA PRO A 250 -0.71 -23.29 15.21
C PRO A 250 -1.83 -24.04 14.48
N ARG A 251 -3.00 -23.44 14.40
CA ARG A 251 -4.20 -24.07 13.82
C ARG A 251 -4.67 -23.28 12.61
N LEU A 252 -4.73 -23.91 11.44
CA LEU A 252 -5.28 -23.28 10.22
C LEU A 252 -6.76 -22.92 10.46
N VAL A 253 -7.08 -21.65 10.30
CA VAL A 253 -8.43 -21.07 10.48
C VAL A 253 -9.09 -20.85 9.13
N SER A 254 -8.36 -20.29 8.17
CA SER A 254 -8.91 -20.06 6.83
C SER A 254 -7.83 -20.19 5.75
N LEU A 255 -8.27 -20.59 4.57
CA LEU A 255 -7.48 -20.64 3.34
C LEU A 255 -8.25 -19.89 2.25
N ARG A 256 -7.60 -18.92 1.64
CA ARG A 256 -8.05 -18.29 0.41
C ARG A 256 -7.10 -18.67 -0.72
N VAL A 257 -7.59 -19.40 -1.71
CA VAL A 257 -6.82 -19.76 -2.91
C VAL A 257 -6.83 -18.57 -3.86
N GLY A 258 -5.64 -18.01 -4.12
CA GLY A 258 -5.47 -16.91 -5.07
C GLY A 258 -5.48 -17.38 -6.53
N SER A 259 -5.58 -16.46 -7.45
CA SER A 259 -5.62 -16.76 -8.89
C SER A 259 -4.27 -17.27 -9.43
N LYS A 260 -3.16 -16.87 -8.81
CA LYS A 260 -1.77 -17.25 -9.16
C LYS A 260 -1.52 -17.36 -10.67
N SER A 261 -2.05 -16.40 -11.43
CA SER A 261 -2.12 -16.45 -12.91
C SER A 261 -0.76 -16.55 -13.60
N LEU A 262 0.29 -16.08 -12.94
CA LEU A 262 1.68 -16.10 -13.43
C LEU A 262 2.58 -16.76 -12.40
N ARG A 263 3.68 -17.33 -12.86
CA ARG A 263 4.79 -17.78 -12.02
C ARG A 263 6.12 -17.35 -12.64
N GLN A 264 7.07 -17.05 -11.79
CA GLN A 264 8.46 -16.79 -12.20
C GLN A 264 9.28 -18.04 -11.93
N VAL A 265 10.01 -18.49 -12.94
CA VAL A 265 10.83 -19.70 -12.87
C VAL A 265 12.22 -19.41 -13.44
N ALA A 266 13.20 -20.18 -13.01
CA ALA A 266 14.54 -20.10 -13.58
C ALA A 266 14.52 -20.42 -15.09
N ASP A 267 15.24 -19.61 -15.88
CA ASP A 267 15.41 -19.87 -17.31
C ASP A 267 16.63 -20.77 -17.54
N PRO A 268 16.53 -21.86 -18.30
CA PRO A 268 17.67 -22.73 -18.59
C PRO A 268 18.85 -22.01 -19.27
N SER A 269 18.59 -20.90 -19.96
CA SER A 269 19.63 -20.08 -20.58
C SER A 269 20.27 -19.05 -19.64
N GLY A 270 19.78 -18.96 -18.39
CA GLY A 270 20.20 -18.05 -17.33
C GLY A 270 19.18 -16.94 -17.08
N GLY A 271 19.09 -16.53 -15.80
CA GLY A 271 18.10 -15.57 -15.33
C GLY A 271 16.73 -16.22 -15.09
N HIS A 272 15.68 -15.38 -15.07
CA HIS A 272 14.31 -15.81 -14.78
C HIS A 272 13.38 -15.47 -15.93
N ARG A 273 12.35 -16.28 -16.11
CA ARG A 273 11.25 -15.95 -17.02
C ARG A 273 9.93 -16.01 -16.28
N VAL A 274 9.03 -15.11 -16.64
CA VAL A 274 7.65 -15.12 -16.18
C VAL A 274 6.83 -15.90 -17.20
N GLU A 275 6.07 -16.88 -16.74
CA GLU A 275 5.19 -17.69 -17.59
C GLU A 275 3.80 -17.86 -16.95
N PRO A 276 2.75 -18.11 -17.75
CA PRO A 276 1.44 -18.42 -17.20
C PRO A 276 1.49 -19.69 -16.33
N THR A 277 0.85 -19.64 -15.18
CA THR A 277 0.66 -20.83 -14.34
C THR A 277 -0.30 -21.78 -15.02
N PRO A 278 0.00 -23.10 -15.09
CA PRO A 278 -0.93 -24.08 -15.62
C PRO A 278 -2.30 -23.98 -14.89
N PRO A 279 -3.44 -24.07 -15.60
CA PRO A 279 -4.75 -23.87 -15.01
C PRO A 279 -5.03 -24.74 -13.78
N HIS A 280 -4.62 -26.01 -13.80
CA HIS A 280 -4.80 -26.92 -12.67
C HIS A 280 -3.96 -26.54 -11.43
N ASP A 281 -2.83 -25.84 -11.62
CA ASP A 281 -1.99 -25.33 -10.52
C ASP A 281 -2.52 -24.00 -10.01
N ALA A 282 -3.10 -23.15 -10.88
CA ALA A 282 -3.69 -21.89 -10.49
C ALA A 282 -4.90 -22.06 -9.54
N GLU A 283 -5.68 -23.12 -9.74
CA GLU A 283 -6.92 -23.36 -8.99
C GLU A 283 -6.73 -24.18 -7.69
N ARG A 284 -5.55 -24.77 -7.45
CA ARG A 284 -5.28 -25.58 -6.26
C ARG A 284 -4.41 -24.83 -5.24
N PRO A 285 -4.53 -25.14 -3.94
CA PRO A 285 -3.61 -24.65 -2.93
C PRO A 285 -2.14 -24.98 -3.27
N THR A 286 -1.26 -24.02 -3.03
CA THR A 286 0.19 -24.20 -3.22
C THR A 286 0.82 -25.08 -2.15
N LEU A 287 0.29 -25.04 -0.93
CA LEU A 287 0.81 -25.77 0.23
C LEU A 287 -0.23 -26.76 0.75
N SER A 288 0.26 -27.92 1.20
CA SER A 288 -0.52 -28.85 2.00
C SER A 288 -0.72 -28.32 3.43
N PHE A 289 -1.64 -28.95 4.17
CA PHE A 289 -1.89 -28.59 5.57
C PHE A 289 -0.63 -28.72 6.45
N ASP A 290 0.14 -29.82 6.28
CA ASP A 290 1.33 -30.08 7.08
C ASP A 290 2.45 -29.08 6.78
N GLU A 291 2.61 -28.69 5.51
CA GLU A 291 3.58 -27.64 5.11
C GLU A 291 3.23 -26.28 5.69
N VAL A 292 1.96 -25.88 5.66
CA VAL A 292 1.50 -24.63 6.23
C VAL A 292 1.73 -24.57 7.75
N VAL A 293 1.39 -25.65 8.45
CA VAL A 293 1.60 -25.74 9.91
C VAL A 293 3.09 -25.72 10.23
N GLY A 294 3.92 -26.47 9.49
CA GLY A 294 5.37 -26.48 9.67
C GLY A 294 6.01 -25.12 9.42
N LEU A 295 5.59 -24.38 8.38
CA LEU A 295 6.03 -23.02 8.13
C LEU A 295 5.62 -22.08 9.28
N ALA A 296 4.40 -22.19 9.77
CA ALA A 296 3.91 -21.38 10.88
C ALA A 296 4.69 -21.65 12.18
N GLU A 297 5.02 -22.90 12.49
CA GLU A 297 5.88 -23.28 13.63
C GLU A 297 7.28 -22.70 13.49
N LEU A 298 7.84 -22.75 12.28
CA LEU A 298 9.14 -22.18 11.93
C LEU A 298 9.14 -20.66 12.15
N GLY A 299 8.12 -19.95 11.65
CA GLY A 299 7.97 -18.50 11.81
C GLY A 299 7.80 -18.08 13.27
N LEU A 300 7.03 -18.82 14.07
CA LEU A 300 6.93 -18.60 15.50
C LEU A 300 8.27 -18.91 16.22
N GLY A 301 9.06 -19.82 15.69
CA GLY A 301 10.42 -20.09 16.15
C GLY A 301 11.33 -18.89 15.94
N VAL A 302 11.30 -18.30 14.75
CA VAL A 302 12.06 -17.08 14.40
C VAL A 302 11.63 -15.90 15.28
N GLU A 303 10.32 -15.68 15.46
CA GLU A 303 9.81 -14.64 16.36
C GLU A 303 10.35 -14.82 17.80
N ARG A 304 10.34 -16.05 18.33
CA ARG A 304 10.89 -16.32 19.66
C ARG A 304 12.38 -16.03 19.75
N HIS A 305 13.12 -16.30 18.67
CA HIS A 305 14.56 -16.02 18.61
C HIS A 305 14.84 -14.53 18.68
N TYR A 306 14.09 -13.69 17.93
CA TYR A 306 14.27 -12.24 17.92
C TYR A 306 13.50 -11.50 19.02
N GLY A 307 12.52 -12.13 19.65
CA GLY A 307 11.66 -11.51 20.67
C GLY A 307 10.66 -10.47 20.12
N THR A 308 10.52 -10.35 18.81
CA THR A 308 9.63 -9.41 18.13
C THR A 308 8.97 -10.06 16.92
N PRO A 309 7.74 -9.65 16.55
CA PRO A 309 7.05 -10.14 15.35
C PRO A 309 7.91 -9.98 14.09
N GLN A 310 7.85 -10.98 13.21
CA GLN A 310 8.73 -11.08 12.03
C GLN A 310 7.94 -11.20 10.73
N ASP A 311 8.48 -10.55 9.71
CA ASP A 311 8.17 -10.70 8.29
C ASP A 311 9.28 -11.55 7.66
N ILE A 312 8.91 -12.73 7.15
CA ILE A 312 9.85 -13.78 6.75
C ILE A 312 9.58 -14.17 5.31
N GLU A 313 10.59 -14.01 4.46
CA GLU A 313 10.58 -14.57 3.10
C GLU A 313 11.08 -16.02 3.17
N TRP A 314 10.36 -16.93 2.51
CA TRP A 314 10.64 -18.35 2.52
C TRP A 314 10.48 -18.97 1.13
N ALA A 315 11.11 -20.10 0.92
CA ALA A 315 11.04 -20.90 -0.30
C ALA A 315 11.01 -22.40 0.04
N ILE A 316 10.33 -23.19 -0.76
CA ILE A 316 10.31 -24.65 -0.70
C ILE A 316 10.80 -25.20 -2.03
N ASP A 317 11.84 -26.03 -1.98
CA ASP A 317 12.34 -26.80 -3.10
C ASP A 317 12.23 -28.32 -2.83
N THR A 318 12.94 -29.13 -3.61
CA THR A 318 12.98 -30.59 -3.43
C THR A 318 13.68 -31.04 -2.15
N ASP A 319 14.51 -30.18 -1.55
CA ASP A 319 15.33 -30.51 -0.38
C ASP A 319 14.66 -30.05 0.92
N GLY A 320 13.66 -29.15 0.83
CA GLY A 320 12.87 -28.73 1.98
C GLY A 320 12.53 -27.24 2.01
N VAL A 321 12.30 -26.74 3.21
CA VAL A 321 11.98 -25.34 3.47
C VAL A 321 13.24 -24.53 3.72
N TRP A 322 13.31 -23.35 3.13
CA TRP A 322 14.41 -22.40 3.29
C TRP A 322 13.89 -21.02 3.72
N LEU A 323 14.52 -20.42 4.72
CA LEU A 323 14.32 -19.01 5.07
C LEU A 323 15.34 -18.16 4.31
N VAL A 324 14.85 -17.25 3.47
CA VAL A 324 15.72 -16.44 2.59
C VAL A 324 15.90 -15.00 3.09
N GLN A 325 15.00 -14.53 3.94
CA GLN A 325 15.12 -13.24 4.64
C GLN A 325 14.20 -13.20 5.88
N SER A 326 14.60 -12.45 6.91
CA SER A 326 13.72 -12.13 8.05
C SER A 326 13.96 -10.71 8.50
N ARG A 327 12.87 -9.98 8.83
CA ARG A 327 12.92 -8.61 9.37
C ARG A 327 11.81 -8.38 10.38
N PRO A 328 12.00 -7.47 11.37
CA PRO A 328 10.94 -7.12 12.30
C PRO A 328 9.75 -6.45 11.60
N ILE A 329 8.52 -6.77 12.03
CA ILE A 329 7.32 -6.05 11.60
C ILE A 329 7.25 -4.74 12.41
N THR A 330 7.50 -3.60 11.77
CA THR A 330 7.56 -2.27 12.41
C THR A 330 6.21 -1.55 12.47
N THR A 331 5.19 -2.05 11.77
CA THR A 331 3.87 -1.39 11.62
C THR A 331 2.86 -1.74 12.72
N LEU A 332 3.16 -2.68 13.60
CA LEU A 332 2.25 -3.16 14.65
C LEU A 332 2.06 -2.19 15.83
N ASP A 333 2.94 -1.22 16.01
CA ASP A 333 2.90 -0.26 17.11
C ASP A 333 2.10 1.01 16.80
N THR A 334 1.54 1.12 15.60
CA THR A 334 0.53 2.13 15.31
C THR A 334 -0.79 1.60 15.86
N PRO A 335 -1.37 2.20 16.92
CA PRO A 335 -2.61 1.69 17.50
C PRO A 335 -3.71 1.81 16.46
N SER A 336 -4.06 0.69 15.82
CA SER A 336 -5.32 0.55 15.10
C SER A 336 -6.44 0.68 16.12
N ARG A 337 -6.95 1.90 16.31
CA ARG A 337 -8.13 2.19 17.14
C ARG A 337 -9.41 1.73 16.45
N LEU A 338 -9.45 0.47 16.05
CA LEU A 338 -10.67 -0.19 15.57
C LEU A 338 -10.75 -1.59 16.20
N GLY A 339 -10.96 -1.63 17.51
CA GLY A 339 -11.14 -2.90 18.15
C GLY A 339 -11.39 -2.78 19.64
N ALA A 340 -12.60 -2.45 20.05
CA ALA A 340 -13.30 -2.92 21.23
C ALA A 340 -14.59 -2.11 21.38
N ALA A 341 -15.55 -2.32 20.52
CA ALA A 341 -16.95 -2.08 20.85
C ALA A 341 -17.52 -3.38 21.39
N ALA A 342 -17.89 -3.32 22.65
CA ALA A 342 -18.40 -4.41 23.46
C ALA A 342 -19.62 -5.08 22.83
N GLY A 343 -19.67 -6.44 22.95
CA GLY A 343 -20.91 -7.19 23.06
C GLY A 343 -21.70 -7.36 21.78
N VAL A 344 -21.17 -8.15 20.82
CA VAL A 344 -22.01 -8.79 19.81
C VAL A 344 -22.46 -10.14 20.40
N PRO A 345 -23.76 -10.46 20.41
CA PRO A 345 -24.22 -11.79 20.89
C PRO A 345 -23.66 -12.88 19.96
N ASP A 346 -23.08 -13.89 20.59
CA ASP A 346 -22.72 -15.15 19.93
C ASP A 346 -23.99 -15.86 19.46
N ALA A 347 -24.41 -15.68 18.21
CA ALA A 347 -25.31 -16.60 17.52
C ALA A 347 -25.44 -16.23 16.03
N ILE A 348 -24.41 -16.50 15.23
CA ILE A 348 -24.57 -16.79 13.80
C ILE A 348 -24.02 -18.19 13.59
N PRO A 349 -24.70 -19.09 12.82
CA PRO A 349 -24.22 -20.43 12.50
C PRO A 349 -22.84 -20.35 11.86
N GLY A 350 -21.98 -21.32 12.15
CA GLY A 350 -20.55 -21.29 11.90
C GLY A 350 -20.13 -20.96 10.47
N GLU A 351 -18.90 -20.52 10.33
CA GLU A 351 -18.19 -20.17 9.06
C GLU A 351 -18.35 -21.24 7.95
N ALA A 352 -18.71 -22.46 8.30
CA ALA A 352 -18.92 -23.58 7.38
C ALA A 352 -20.12 -23.39 6.40
N ASP A 353 -21.04 -22.47 6.67
CA ASP A 353 -22.28 -22.28 5.88
C ASP A 353 -22.25 -20.99 5.04
N ALA A 354 -21.13 -20.27 4.96
CA ALA A 354 -21.04 -19.06 4.16
C ALA A 354 -21.06 -19.38 2.65
N LEU A 355 -21.94 -18.69 1.92
CA LEU A 355 -22.04 -18.78 0.46
C LEU A 355 -20.85 -18.11 -0.22
N VAL A 356 -20.35 -17.00 0.36
CA VAL A 356 -19.27 -16.19 -0.18
C VAL A 356 -18.43 -15.64 0.94
N HIS A 357 -17.12 -15.55 0.73
CA HIS A 357 -16.14 -14.91 1.60
C HIS A 357 -15.42 -13.78 0.86
N GLY A 358 -15.15 -12.69 1.55
CA GLY A 358 -14.38 -11.55 1.06
C GLY A 358 -13.79 -10.75 2.22
N LEU A 359 -13.40 -9.52 1.95
CA LEU A 359 -12.91 -8.59 2.97
C LEU A 359 -14.09 -7.79 3.53
N GLY A 360 -14.26 -7.78 4.86
CA GLY A 360 -15.20 -6.90 5.53
C GLY A 360 -14.75 -5.44 5.38
N ALA A 361 -15.51 -4.64 4.63
CA ALA A 361 -15.09 -3.29 4.28
C ALA A 361 -15.94 -2.19 4.91
N SER A 362 -17.16 -2.50 5.32
CA SER A 362 -18.03 -1.63 6.12
C SER A 362 -18.81 -2.51 7.10
N PRO A 363 -18.75 -2.21 8.41
CA PRO A 363 -19.33 -3.08 9.43
C PRO A 363 -20.87 -3.06 9.40
N GLY A 364 -21.47 -4.11 9.96
CA GLY A 364 -22.90 -4.29 10.09
C GLY A 364 -23.39 -5.60 9.49
N VAL A 365 -24.67 -5.90 9.70
CA VAL A 365 -25.34 -7.08 9.16
C VAL A 365 -26.66 -6.65 8.53
N ALA A 366 -26.90 -7.06 7.28
CA ALA A 366 -28.16 -6.82 6.60
C ALA A 366 -28.58 -8.03 5.77
N SER A 367 -29.88 -8.23 5.64
CA SER A 367 -30.47 -9.31 4.86
C SER A 367 -31.38 -8.74 3.76
N GLY A 368 -31.38 -9.40 2.62
CA GLY A 368 -32.23 -9.01 1.50
C GLY A 368 -32.10 -9.94 0.30
N PRO A 369 -32.97 -9.78 -0.71
CA PRO A 369 -32.82 -10.50 -1.96
C PRO A 369 -31.62 -9.97 -2.74
N VAL A 370 -30.84 -10.85 -3.31
CA VAL A 370 -29.69 -10.53 -4.17
C VAL A 370 -30.15 -9.87 -5.47
N ARG A 371 -29.45 -8.85 -5.89
CA ARG A 371 -29.50 -8.29 -7.24
C ARG A 371 -28.10 -8.26 -7.83
N VAL A 372 -27.82 -9.18 -8.76
CA VAL A 372 -26.56 -9.17 -9.52
C VAL A 372 -26.67 -8.13 -10.64
N VAL A 373 -25.74 -7.20 -10.67
CA VAL A 373 -25.73 -6.07 -11.61
C VAL A 373 -24.33 -6.00 -12.26
N THR A 374 -24.32 -5.95 -13.59
CA THR A 374 -23.07 -5.95 -14.39
C THR A 374 -22.67 -4.57 -14.90
N SER A 375 -23.58 -3.57 -14.80
CA SER A 375 -23.30 -2.19 -15.22
C SER A 375 -24.11 -1.20 -14.37
N ALA A 376 -23.67 0.05 -14.29
CA ALA A 376 -24.36 1.10 -13.54
C ALA A 376 -25.79 1.34 -14.04
N GLU A 377 -26.02 1.21 -15.35
CA GLU A 377 -27.38 1.31 -15.95
C GLU A 377 -28.32 0.21 -15.43
N GLY A 378 -27.79 -1.01 -15.27
CA GLY A 378 -28.50 -2.12 -14.64
C GLY A 378 -28.85 -1.86 -13.17
N GLY A 379 -28.08 -1.02 -12.49
CA GLY A 379 -28.32 -0.56 -11.13
C GLY A 379 -29.64 0.23 -10.97
N ALA A 380 -30.18 0.81 -12.03
CA ALA A 380 -31.48 1.46 -11.98
C ALA A 380 -32.64 0.49 -11.62
N ALA A 381 -32.49 -0.79 -11.92
CA ALA A 381 -33.45 -1.85 -11.59
C ALA A 381 -33.33 -2.36 -10.12
N LEU A 382 -32.36 -1.89 -9.33
CA LEU A 382 -32.24 -2.27 -7.93
C LEU A 382 -33.41 -1.69 -7.12
N GLU A 383 -34.10 -2.55 -6.40
CA GLU A 383 -35.17 -2.15 -5.49
C GLU A 383 -34.63 -1.86 -4.10
N SER A 384 -35.36 -1.03 -3.32
CA SER A 384 -34.95 -0.69 -1.95
C SER A 384 -34.96 -1.93 -1.06
N GLY A 385 -33.84 -2.18 -0.36
CA GLY A 385 -33.69 -3.33 0.54
C GLY A 385 -33.06 -4.56 -0.11
N GLU A 386 -32.73 -4.52 -1.41
CA GLU A 386 -31.98 -5.59 -2.06
C GLU A 386 -30.47 -5.52 -1.72
N VAL A 387 -29.80 -6.65 -1.77
CA VAL A 387 -28.35 -6.79 -1.67
C VAL A 387 -27.76 -6.65 -3.06
N LEU A 388 -27.01 -5.58 -3.28
CA LEU A 388 -26.32 -5.34 -4.54
C LEU A 388 -25.08 -6.23 -4.65
N VAL A 389 -24.97 -6.98 -5.75
CA VAL A 389 -23.80 -7.82 -6.06
C VAL A 389 -23.26 -7.41 -7.43
N ALA A 390 -21.98 -7.03 -7.49
CA ALA A 390 -21.33 -6.55 -8.71
C ALA A 390 -19.87 -7.01 -8.79
N ALA A 391 -19.27 -7.00 -9.97
CA ALA A 391 -17.84 -7.27 -10.11
C ALA A 391 -17.03 -6.17 -9.43
N MET A 392 -17.33 -4.91 -9.72
CA MET A 392 -16.75 -3.71 -9.08
C MET A 392 -17.77 -2.58 -9.16
N THR A 393 -17.65 -1.56 -8.31
CA THR A 393 -18.45 -0.33 -8.39
C THR A 393 -17.61 0.88 -8.73
N SER A 394 -18.22 1.86 -9.37
CA SER A 394 -17.64 3.16 -9.74
C SER A 394 -18.56 4.30 -9.26
N PRO A 395 -18.16 5.57 -9.32
CA PRO A 395 -18.95 6.69 -8.78
C PRO A 395 -20.38 6.84 -9.35
N ASP A 396 -20.63 6.35 -10.55
CA ASP A 396 -21.94 6.34 -11.19
C ASP A 396 -22.95 5.35 -10.56
N TRP A 397 -22.50 4.48 -9.67
CA TRP A 397 -23.35 3.53 -8.93
C TRP A 397 -24.02 4.11 -7.68
N VAL A 398 -23.69 5.35 -7.28
CA VAL A 398 -24.15 5.95 -6.02
C VAL A 398 -25.67 5.90 -5.87
N ALA A 399 -26.43 6.15 -6.95
CA ALA A 399 -27.89 6.10 -6.94
C ALA A 399 -28.43 4.69 -6.66
N ALA A 400 -27.75 3.64 -7.13
CA ALA A 400 -28.08 2.25 -6.81
C ALA A 400 -27.68 1.90 -5.39
N LEU A 401 -26.47 2.30 -4.95
CA LEU A 401 -25.95 2.04 -3.62
C LEU A 401 -26.82 2.61 -2.51
N ARG A 402 -27.46 3.76 -2.72
CA ARG A 402 -28.42 4.35 -1.76
C ARG A 402 -29.65 3.48 -1.51
N ARG A 403 -30.05 2.63 -2.45
CA ARG A 403 -31.19 1.72 -2.32
C ARG A 403 -30.79 0.36 -1.77
N ALA A 404 -29.53 0.01 -1.86
CA ALA A 404 -29.02 -1.27 -1.41
C ALA A 404 -29.09 -1.41 0.12
N SER A 405 -29.47 -2.59 0.61
CA SER A 405 -29.36 -2.95 2.03
C SER A 405 -27.94 -3.35 2.42
N ALA A 406 -27.18 -3.91 1.48
CA ALA A 406 -25.77 -4.29 1.59
C ALA A 406 -25.13 -4.34 0.20
N LEU A 407 -23.79 -4.38 0.18
CA LEU A 407 -23.02 -4.46 -1.05
C LEU A 407 -22.00 -5.61 -0.98
N VAL A 408 -21.90 -6.37 -2.07
CA VAL A 408 -20.88 -7.41 -2.24
C VAL A 408 -20.19 -7.21 -3.59
N THR A 409 -18.86 -7.18 -3.64
CA THR A 409 -18.11 -7.06 -4.89
C THR A 409 -17.10 -8.18 -5.06
N ASP A 410 -16.91 -8.64 -6.31
CA ASP A 410 -15.89 -9.64 -6.64
C ASP A 410 -14.50 -9.06 -6.45
N GLU A 411 -14.28 -7.81 -6.85
CA GLU A 411 -13.00 -7.11 -6.81
C GLU A 411 -12.99 -5.99 -5.77
N GLY A 412 -11.79 -5.53 -5.41
CA GLY A 412 -11.57 -4.37 -4.55
C GLY A 412 -11.05 -4.73 -3.17
N GLY A 413 -10.40 -3.77 -2.53
CA GLY A 413 -9.90 -3.82 -1.16
C GLY A 413 -10.65 -2.84 -0.24
N VAL A 414 -10.26 -2.77 1.02
CA VAL A 414 -10.90 -1.92 2.06
C VAL A 414 -10.83 -0.41 1.77
N THR A 415 -10.06 0.01 0.78
CA THR A 415 -9.93 1.41 0.33
C THR A 415 -10.59 1.69 -1.02
N CYS A 416 -11.24 0.69 -1.66
CA CYS A 416 -11.91 0.87 -2.95
C CYS A 416 -13.18 1.71 -2.82
N HIS A 417 -13.72 2.15 -3.95
CA HIS A 417 -14.96 2.94 -4.03
C HIS A 417 -16.13 2.28 -3.28
N ALA A 418 -16.36 0.98 -3.48
CA ALA A 418 -17.39 0.20 -2.79
C ALA A 418 -17.29 0.32 -1.27
N ALA A 419 -16.07 0.17 -0.73
CA ALA A 419 -15.78 0.23 0.68
C ALA A 419 -16.00 1.63 1.27
N ILE A 420 -15.60 2.68 0.54
CA ILE A 420 -15.75 4.07 0.96
C ILE A 420 -17.22 4.44 1.02
N VAL A 421 -17.96 4.21 -0.06
CA VAL A 421 -19.39 4.56 -0.15
C VAL A 421 -20.21 3.75 0.84
N GLY A 422 -19.91 2.47 1.02
CA GLY A 422 -20.62 1.64 1.99
C GLY A 422 -20.49 2.15 3.41
N ARG A 423 -19.29 2.59 3.83
CA ARG A 423 -19.07 3.24 5.13
C ARG A 423 -19.83 4.54 5.26
N GLU A 424 -19.82 5.36 4.21
CA GLU A 424 -20.55 6.64 4.17
C GLU A 424 -22.07 6.44 4.27
N LEU A 425 -22.61 5.46 3.55
CA LEU A 425 -24.04 5.12 3.58
C LEU A 425 -24.43 4.31 4.83
N GLY A 426 -23.46 3.81 5.59
CA GLY A 426 -23.69 2.96 6.77
C GLY A 426 -24.32 1.61 6.42
N ILE A 427 -24.03 1.06 5.23
CA ILE A 427 -24.48 -0.27 4.81
C ILE A 427 -23.34 -1.28 4.94
N PRO A 428 -23.63 -2.56 5.28
CA PRO A 428 -22.62 -3.62 5.30
C PRO A 428 -22.01 -3.83 3.93
N VAL A 429 -20.67 -3.96 3.86
CA VAL A 429 -19.95 -4.18 2.61
C VAL A 429 -18.94 -5.30 2.73
N VAL A 430 -18.96 -6.20 1.76
CA VAL A 430 -17.96 -7.25 1.54
C VAL A 430 -17.35 -7.02 0.17
N VAL A 431 -16.01 -6.84 0.10
CA VAL A 431 -15.26 -6.62 -1.14
C VAL A 431 -14.26 -7.74 -1.38
N GLY A 432 -13.76 -7.86 -2.61
CA GLY A 432 -12.75 -8.88 -2.95
C GLY A 432 -13.26 -10.31 -2.77
N ALA A 433 -14.53 -10.55 -3.06
CA ALA A 433 -15.16 -11.85 -2.88
C ALA A 433 -14.85 -12.85 -4.01
N GLY A 434 -14.16 -12.41 -5.07
CA GLY A 434 -13.65 -13.22 -6.18
C GLY A 434 -14.69 -13.71 -7.17
N ASP A 435 -15.80 -14.28 -6.72
CA ASP A 435 -16.80 -14.92 -7.57
C ASP A 435 -18.27 -14.76 -7.10
N ALA A 436 -18.53 -13.75 -6.28
CA ALA A 436 -19.88 -13.49 -5.75
C ALA A 436 -20.93 -13.32 -6.85
N THR A 437 -20.57 -12.63 -7.94
CA THR A 437 -21.47 -12.46 -9.11
C THR A 437 -21.86 -13.77 -9.79
N ARG A 438 -21.05 -14.82 -9.67
CA ARG A 438 -21.30 -16.16 -10.22
C ARG A 438 -22.01 -17.08 -9.24
N ARG A 439 -21.72 -16.93 -7.94
CA ARG A 439 -22.25 -17.80 -6.86
C ARG A 439 -23.60 -17.35 -6.34
N LEU A 440 -23.83 -16.04 -6.31
CA LEU A 440 -25.09 -15.47 -5.84
C LEU A 440 -26.03 -15.24 -7.03
N THR A 441 -27.25 -15.72 -6.91
CA THR A 441 -28.26 -15.60 -7.99
C THR A 441 -29.28 -14.52 -7.61
N THR A 442 -29.62 -13.65 -8.55
CA THR A 442 -30.66 -12.62 -8.37
C THR A 442 -31.97 -13.26 -7.85
N GLY A 443 -32.52 -12.64 -6.80
CA GLY A 443 -33.72 -13.09 -6.11
C GLY A 443 -33.45 -14.04 -4.92
N THR A 444 -32.27 -14.64 -4.81
CA THR A 444 -31.90 -15.44 -3.62
C THR A 444 -31.77 -14.53 -2.40
N ARG A 445 -32.37 -14.90 -1.28
CA ARG A 445 -32.26 -14.12 -0.06
C ARG A 445 -31.01 -14.51 0.72
N VAL A 446 -30.22 -13.50 1.07
CA VAL A 446 -28.94 -13.67 1.80
C VAL A 446 -28.82 -12.69 2.96
N THR A 447 -27.93 -13.03 3.88
CA THR A 447 -27.47 -12.15 4.97
C THR A 447 -26.00 -11.82 4.73
N VAL A 448 -25.67 -10.55 4.69
CA VAL A 448 -24.30 -10.02 4.52
C VAL A 448 -23.79 -9.54 5.87
N ASP A 449 -22.67 -10.09 6.32
CA ASP A 449 -21.92 -9.62 7.50
C ASP A 449 -20.67 -8.85 7.02
N GLY A 450 -20.80 -7.54 6.99
CA GLY A 450 -19.74 -6.65 6.58
C GLY A 450 -18.61 -6.49 7.60
N SER A 451 -18.78 -7.01 8.82
CA SER A 451 -17.73 -7.03 9.84
C SER A 451 -16.81 -8.25 9.68
N ARG A 452 -17.39 -9.39 9.32
CA ARG A 452 -16.67 -10.66 9.11
C ARG A 452 -16.27 -10.90 7.65
N GLY A 453 -16.82 -10.15 6.71
CA GLY A 453 -16.57 -10.34 5.29
C GLY A 453 -17.27 -11.59 4.71
N THR A 454 -18.44 -11.96 5.23
CA THR A 454 -19.14 -13.19 4.84
C THR A 454 -20.57 -12.94 4.37
N VAL A 455 -21.04 -13.78 3.45
CA VAL A 455 -22.41 -13.80 2.96
C VAL A 455 -23.01 -15.18 3.22
N HIS A 456 -24.14 -15.24 3.91
CA HIS A 456 -24.80 -16.48 4.30
C HIS A 456 -26.20 -16.59 3.67
N PRO A 457 -26.77 -17.81 3.55
CA PRO A 457 -28.21 -17.95 3.27
C PRO A 457 -29.03 -17.22 4.34
N GLU A 458 -30.15 -16.60 3.96
CA GLU A 458 -31.02 -15.98 4.95
C GLU A 458 -31.62 -17.06 5.87
N HIS A 459 -31.32 -17.00 7.17
CA HIS A 459 -31.92 -17.85 8.19
C HIS A 459 -33.08 -17.10 8.86
N THR A 460 -34.24 -17.74 8.96
CA THR A 460 -35.54 -17.17 9.42
C THR A 460 -35.53 -16.68 10.89
N ALA A 461 -34.41 -16.65 11.56
CA ALA A 461 -34.27 -16.34 12.99
C ALA A 461 -33.32 -15.15 13.28
N MET A 462 -33.21 -14.18 12.41
CA MET A 462 -32.49 -12.93 12.72
C MET A 462 -33.52 -11.81 12.96
N PRO A 463 -33.43 -11.07 14.06
CA PRO A 463 -34.22 -9.86 14.21
C PRO A 463 -33.86 -8.86 13.12
N ALA A 464 -34.88 -8.26 12.51
CA ALA A 464 -34.74 -7.23 11.50
C ALA A 464 -33.74 -6.16 11.94
N VAL A 465 -32.91 -5.76 10.97
CA VAL A 465 -31.97 -4.64 11.01
C VAL A 465 -32.26 -3.69 12.17
N VAL A 466 -31.43 -3.72 13.20
CA VAL A 466 -31.24 -2.56 14.02
C VAL A 466 -30.36 -1.62 13.18
N ARG A 467 -31.00 -0.77 12.38
CA ARG A 467 -30.37 0.54 12.09
C ARG A 467 -30.08 1.09 13.48
N PRO A 468 -28.88 1.56 13.77
CA PRO A 468 -28.68 2.34 14.97
C PRO A 468 -29.42 3.69 14.79
N SER A 469 -30.76 3.66 14.88
CA SER A 469 -31.57 4.78 15.33
C SER A 469 -31.57 4.68 16.84
N GLY A 470 -30.41 4.61 17.40
CA GLY A 470 -30.18 4.80 18.80
C GLY A 470 -29.58 6.17 18.91
N SER A 471 -30.33 7.08 19.54
CA SER A 471 -29.69 8.11 20.33
C SER A 471 -28.39 7.50 20.87
N VAL A 472 -27.26 8.13 20.56
CA VAL A 472 -25.99 7.87 21.22
C VAL A 472 -26.34 7.86 22.70
N ALA A 473 -26.42 6.68 23.30
CA ALA A 473 -26.52 6.59 24.74
C ALA A 473 -25.31 7.36 25.24
N ASP A 474 -25.60 8.36 26.00
CA ASP A 474 -24.72 9.28 26.72
C ASP A 474 -23.50 8.52 27.30
N THR A 475 -22.55 8.15 26.45
CA THR A 475 -21.20 7.86 26.85
C THR A 475 -20.54 9.25 26.86
N SER A 476 -20.89 10.01 27.90
CA SER A 476 -20.11 11.16 28.32
C SER A 476 -18.66 10.68 28.41
N LEU A 477 -17.86 11.02 27.40
CA LEU A 477 -16.41 10.99 27.53
C LEU A 477 -16.10 11.85 28.77
N PRO A 478 -15.42 11.30 29.78
CA PRO A 478 -15.07 12.09 30.96
C PRO A 478 -13.96 13.04 30.60
N SER A 479 -14.28 14.17 29.99
CA SER A 479 -13.48 15.38 30.05
C SER A 479 -14.11 16.50 29.21
N ASP A 480 -14.66 17.50 29.86
CA ASP A 480 -14.91 18.85 29.30
C ASP A 480 -13.61 19.63 29.03
N ALA A 481 -12.46 18.98 29.02
CA ALA A 481 -11.19 19.62 28.68
C ALA A 481 -11.12 19.83 27.16
N PRO A 482 -11.00 21.09 26.67
CA PRO A 482 -10.86 21.34 25.25
C PRO A 482 -9.59 20.65 24.73
N LEU A 483 -9.75 19.83 23.68
CA LEU A 483 -8.60 19.24 22.98
C LEU A 483 -7.76 20.37 22.36
N ARG A 484 -6.45 20.25 22.40
CA ARG A 484 -5.54 21.19 21.70
C ARG A 484 -5.60 21.01 20.18
N THR A 485 -5.99 19.84 19.72
CA THR A 485 -6.11 19.46 18.31
C THR A 485 -7.58 19.38 17.96
N GLN A 486 -7.98 20.02 16.87
CA GLN A 486 -9.34 19.96 16.35
C GLN A 486 -9.61 18.61 15.67
N LEU A 487 -10.82 18.09 15.85
CA LEU A 487 -11.26 16.82 15.27
C LEU A 487 -12.20 17.09 14.09
N TYR A 488 -11.76 16.78 12.89
CA TYR A 488 -12.57 16.90 11.67
C TYR A 488 -13.00 15.52 11.16
N VAL A 489 -14.18 15.49 10.53
CA VAL A 489 -14.70 14.27 9.88
C VAL A 489 -14.52 14.34 8.37
N ASN A 490 -14.50 13.18 7.71
CA ASN A 490 -14.67 13.09 6.27
C ASN A 490 -16.16 12.90 5.96
N LEU A 491 -16.67 13.60 4.96
CA LEU A 491 -18.06 13.52 4.54
C LEU A 491 -18.14 13.53 3.01
N ALA A 492 -19.04 12.71 2.44
CA ALA A 492 -19.24 12.67 0.99
C ALA A 492 -20.72 12.79 0.58
N VAL A 493 -21.66 12.58 1.52
CA VAL A 493 -23.09 12.49 1.23
C VAL A 493 -23.87 13.55 2.01
N ALA A 494 -24.62 14.39 1.30
CA ALA A 494 -25.40 15.49 1.89
C ALA A 494 -26.51 15.01 2.84
N ASP A 495 -27.07 13.83 2.62
CA ASP A 495 -28.19 13.31 3.42
C ASP A 495 -27.84 13.00 4.88
N ARG A 496 -26.56 12.86 5.20
CA ARG A 496 -26.07 12.66 6.57
C ARG A 496 -25.51 13.90 7.24
N ALA A 497 -25.60 15.05 6.59
CA ALA A 497 -24.97 16.28 7.07
C ALA A 497 -25.43 16.67 8.48
N GLU A 498 -26.73 16.63 8.74
CA GLU A 498 -27.30 17.03 10.03
C GLU A 498 -26.96 16.02 11.14
N GLU A 499 -26.99 14.70 10.83
CA GLU A 499 -26.60 13.65 11.75
C GLU A 499 -25.13 13.79 12.18
N VAL A 500 -24.23 13.96 11.20
CA VAL A 500 -22.79 14.08 11.47
C VAL A 500 -22.47 15.44 12.15
N ALA A 501 -23.18 16.48 11.80
CA ALA A 501 -23.03 17.78 12.44
C ALA A 501 -23.48 17.79 13.91
N ALA A 502 -24.34 16.85 14.33
CA ALA A 502 -24.73 16.67 15.73
C ALA A 502 -23.65 15.98 16.59
N MET A 503 -22.62 15.39 15.97
CA MET A 503 -21.49 14.79 16.67
C MET A 503 -20.56 15.88 17.25
N ALA A 504 -19.77 15.51 18.29
CA ALA A 504 -18.77 16.37 18.91
C ALA A 504 -17.52 16.46 18.02
N VAL A 505 -17.63 17.15 16.88
CA VAL A 505 -16.54 17.35 15.90
C VAL A 505 -16.39 18.82 15.57
N ASP A 506 -15.20 19.25 15.18
CA ASP A 506 -14.86 20.65 14.93
C ASP A 506 -15.13 21.10 13.49
N GLY A 507 -15.49 20.18 12.58
CA GLY A 507 -15.81 20.49 11.20
C GLY A 507 -15.69 19.29 10.26
N VAL A 508 -15.70 19.57 8.96
CA VAL A 508 -15.44 18.60 7.88
C VAL A 508 -14.06 18.89 7.31
N GLY A 509 -13.12 17.94 7.49
CA GLY A 509 -11.74 18.05 7.02
C GLY A 509 -11.53 17.63 5.57
N LEU A 510 -12.41 16.77 5.06
CA LEU A 510 -12.42 16.36 3.66
C LEU A 510 -13.85 16.09 3.19
N LEU A 511 -14.38 17.03 2.42
CA LEU A 511 -15.60 16.83 1.64
C LEU A 511 -15.21 16.44 0.21
N ARG A 512 -15.54 15.20 -0.19
CA ARG A 512 -15.23 14.70 -1.52
C ARG A 512 -16.29 15.14 -2.52
N ALA A 513 -15.92 16.05 -3.42
CA ALA A 513 -16.81 16.62 -4.42
C ALA A 513 -17.36 15.60 -5.42
N GLU A 514 -16.63 14.53 -5.66
CA GLU A 514 -16.94 13.53 -6.69
C GLU A 514 -18.36 12.95 -6.55
N PHE A 515 -18.78 12.69 -5.32
CA PHE A 515 -20.11 12.14 -5.06
C PHE A 515 -21.22 13.16 -5.29
N LEU A 516 -21.02 14.40 -4.83
CA LEU A 516 -21.95 15.49 -5.05
C LEU A 516 -22.08 15.81 -6.56
N LEU A 517 -20.93 15.82 -7.24
CA LEU A 517 -20.85 16.09 -8.66
C LEU A 517 -21.53 14.99 -9.49
N ALA A 518 -21.25 13.71 -9.20
CA ALA A 518 -21.88 12.58 -9.90
C ALA A 518 -23.42 12.61 -9.77
N ASP A 519 -23.91 12.94 -8.57
CA ASP A 519 -25.34 13.06 -8.29
C ASP A 519 -25.98 14.24 -9.05
N ALA A 520 -25.34 15.42 -8.98
CA ALA A 520 -25.82 16.62 -9.69
C ALA A 520 -25.77 16.50 -11.21
N LEU A 521 -24.82 15.71 -11.74
CA LEU A 521 -24.70 15.42 -13.17
C LEU A 521 -25.70 14.34 -13.65
N GLY A 522 -26.29 13.56 -12.74
CA GLY A 522 -27.12 12.40 -13.10
C GLY A 522 -26.35 11.37 -13.93
N GLY A 523 -25.06 11.13 -13.60
CA GLY A 523 -24.18 10.21 -14.31
C GLY A 523 -23.72 10.66 -15.70
N VAL A 524 -23.80 11.96 -16.03
CA VAL A 524 -23.34 12.53 -17.32
C VAL A 524 -21.98 13.18 -17.16
N HIS A 525 -21.12 13.05 -18.15
CA HIS A 525 -19.80 13.69 -18.14
C HIS A 525 -19.91 15.23 -18.11
N PRO A 526 -19.10 15.99 -17.33
CA PRO A 526 -19.22 17.45 -17.20
C PRO A 526 -19.16 18.21 -18.52
N ARG A 527 -18.29 17.79 -19.44
CA ARG A 527 -18.20 18.41 -20.78
C ARG A 527 -19.45 18.14 -21.62
N GLN A 528 -20.11 17.02 -21.42
CA GLN A 528 -21.38 16.72 -22.08
C GLN A 528 -22.49 17.64 -21.55
N VAL A 529 -22.52 17.89 -20.23
CA VAL A 529 -23.46 18.85 -19.60
C VAL A 529 -23.26 20.26 -20.17
N LEU A 530 -22.03 20.69 -20.34
CA LEU A 530 -21.70 21.97 -20.98
C LEU A 530 -22.16 22.01 -22.44
N ALA A 531 -21.90 20.94 -23.22
CA ALA A 531 -22.32 20.84 -24.63
C ALA A 531 -23.85 20.86 -24.78
N GLU A 532 -24.59 20.32 -23.82
CA GLU A 532 -26.06 20.33 -23.75
C GLU A 532 -26.63 21.66 -23.22
N GLY A 533 -25.80 22.62 -22.80
CA GLY A 533 -26.22 23.92 -22.24
C GLY A 533 -26.86 23.83 -20.86
N ARG A 534 -26.65 22.76 -20.10
CA ARG A 534 -27.28 22.47 -18.78
C ARG A 534 -26.45 23.00 -17.58
N ARG A 535 -25.54 23.93 -17.81
CA ARG A 535 -24.70 24.55 -16.77
C ARG A 535 -25.52 25.04 -15.56
N THR A 536 -26.61 25.76 -15.80
CA THR A 536 -27.44 26.34 -14.72
C THR A 536 -28.12 25.26 -13.86
N GLU A 537 -28.56 24.18 -14.47
CA GLU A 537 -29.16 23.03 -13.78
C GLU A 537 -28.12 22.36 -12.86
N PHE A 538 -26.93 22.11 -13.38
CA PHE A 538 -25.84 21.57 -12.61
C PHE A 538 -25.46 22.43 -11.40
N VAL A 539 -25.28 23.74 -11.63
CA VAL A 539 -24.90 24.68 -10.56
C VAL A 539 -25.98 24.73 -9.47
N ALA A 540 -27.25 24.65 -9.83
CA ALA A 540 -28.35 24.65 -8.85
C ALA A 540 -28.37 23.33 -8.04
N ALA A 541 -28.24 22.17 -8.70
CA ALA A 541 -28.28 20.87 -8.04
C ALA A 541 -27.12 20.67 -7.08
N MET A 542 -25.90 20.91 -7.55
CA MET A 542 -24.70 20.78 -6.72
C MET A 542 -24.66 21.81 -5.61
N GLY A 543 -25.04 23.05 -5.90
CA GLY A 543 -25.12 24.14 -4.91
C GLY A 543 -26.11 23.82 -3.79
N GLY A 544 -27.26 23.23 -4.10
CA GLY A 544 -28.24 22.81 -3.09
C GLY A 544 -27.72 21.72 -2.17
N ALA A 545 -27.06 20.71 -2.71
CA ALA A 545 -26.48 19.62 -1.93
C ALA A 545 -25.31 20.12 -1.02
N LEU A 546 -24.42 20.92 -1.58
CA LEU A 546 -23.29 21.49 -0.84
C LEU A 546 -23.76 22.48 0.23
N GLY A 547 -24.73 23.37 -0.09
CA GLY A 547 -25.31 24.34 0.82
C GLY A 547 -25.98 23.67 2.04
N ARG A 548 -26.58 22.52 1.87
CA ARG A 548 -27.10 21.73 3.00
C ARG A 548 -26.01 21.30 3.96
N ILE A 549 -24.86 20.82 3.44
CA ILE A 549 -23.72 20.40 4.27
C ILE A 549 -23.13 21.63 5.02
N THR A 550 -22.84 22.70 4.29
CA THR A 550 -22.22 23.89 4.88
C THR A 550 -23.10 24.54 5.92
N SER A 551 -24.42 24.56 5.69
CA SER A 551 -25.42 25.10 6.66
C SER A 551 -25.50 24.23 7.92
N ALA A 552 -25.48 22.89 7.79
CA ALA A 552 -25.54 21.99 8.94
C ALA A 552 -24.31 22.15 9.86
N PHE A 553 -23.13 22.44 9.28
CA PHE A 553 -21.90 22.62 10.04
C PHE A 553 -21.64 24.07 10.47
N ALA A 554 -22.36 25.06 9.95
CA ALA A 554 -22.10 26.47 10.31
C ALA A 554 -22.11 26.70 11.81
N PRO A 555 -21.13 27.45 12.42
CA PRO A 555 -20.01 28.15 11.79
C PRO A 555 -18.72 27.26 11.61
N ARG A 556 -18.77 25.98 11.93
CA ARG A 556 -17.62 25.05 11.84
C ARG A 556 -17.18 24.89 10.38
N PRO A 557 -15.86 24.86 10.09
CA PRO A 557 -15.36 24.82 8.72
C PRO A 557 -15.72 23.52 7.98
N VAL A 558 -15.96 23.66 6.68
CA VAL A 558 -16.17 22.57 5.73
C VAL A 558 -15.12 22.70 4.63
N VAL A 559 -14.14 21.79 4.61
CA VAL A 559 -13.06 21.78 3.61
C VAL A 559 -13.51 20.99 2.40
N TYR A 560 -13.84 21.71 1.34
CA TYR A 560 -14.26 21.14 0.06
C TYR A 560 -13.04 20.86 -0.80
N ARG A 561 -12.81 19.57 -1.11
CA ARG A 561 -11.81 19.17 -2.10
C ARG A 561 -12.41 19.29 -3.49
N PHE A 562 -11.77 20.08 -4.36
CA PHE A 562 -12.13 20.11 -5.78
C PHE A 562 -12.11 18.73 -6.40
N THR A 563 -12.90 18.54 -7.43
CA THR A 563 -13.10 17.27 -8.12
C THR A 563 -11.79 16.63 -8.60
N ASP A 564 -11.56 15.38 -8.24
CA ASP A 564 -10.34 14.64 -8.55
C ASP A 564 -10.63 13.27 -9.19
N PHE A 565 -11.50 13.26 -10.18
CA PHE A 565 -11.76 12.06 -10.97
C PHE A 565 -10.58 11.69 -11.86
N ARG A 566 -10.31 10.39 -11.91
CA ARG A 566 -9.38 9.79 -12.89
C ARG A 566 -10.08 9.65 -14.26
N THR A 567 -9.30 9.54 -15.32
CA THR A 567 -9.83 9.37 -16.68
C THR A 567 -10.74 8.15 -16.85
N ASN A 568 -10.39 7.02 -16.21
CA ASN A 568 -11.23 5.82 -16.25
C ASN A 568 -12.58 6.01 -15.53
N GLU A 569 -12.63 6.80 -14.46
CA GLU A 569 -13.87 7.12 -13.74
C GLU A 569 -14.76 8.05 -14.56
N PHE A 570 -14.20 9.14 -15.09
CA PHE A 570 -14.95 10.04 -15.97
C PHE A 570 -15.35 9.38 -17.30
N ARG A 571 -14.53 8.48 -17.83
CA ARG A 571 -14.84 7.73 -19.05
C ARG A 571 -16.07 6.84 -18.87
N ALA A 572 -16.32 6.34 -17.64
CA ALA A 572 -17.50 5.53 -17.32
C ALA A 572 -18.80 6.33 -17.29
N LEU A 573 -18.76 7.67 -17.16
CA LEU A 573 -19.93 8.51 -17.23
C LEU A 573 -20.48 8.61 -18.65
N ARG A 574 -21.78 8.82 -18.77
CA ARG A 574 -22.46 8.96 -20.08
C ARG A 574 -21.82 10.08 -20.91
N GLY A 575 -21.36 9.77 -22.09
CA GLY A 575 -20.62 10.67 -22.99
C GLY A 575 -19.12 10.75 -22.71
N GLY A 576 -18.62 10.11 -21.63
CA GLY A 576 -17.22 10.22 -21.19
C GLY A 576 -16.21 9.64 -22.19
N GLU A 577 -16.57 8.57 -22.91
CA GLU A 577 -15.69 7.97 -23.92
C GLU A 577 -15.22 8.94 -25.02
N GLN A 578 -15.99 9.99 -25.28
CA GLN A 578 -15.69 11.01 -26.29
C GLN A 578 -14.65 12.02 -25.79
N PHE A 579 -14.55 12.21 -24.47
CA PHE A 579 -13.77 13.27 -23.88
C PHE A 579 -12.53 12.76 -23.13
N GLU A 580 -12.56 11.52 -22.68
CA GLU A 580 -11.52 10.96 -21.83
C GLU A 580 -10.57 10.03 -22.58
N PRO A 581 -9.27 10.30 -22.54
CA PRO A 581 -8.26 9.41 -23.14
C PRO A 581 -8.19 8.07 -22.38
N VAL A 582 -7.73 7.03 -23.06
CA VAL A 582 -7.32 5.79 -22.41
C VAL A 582 -5.90 5.95 -21.93
N GLU A 583 -5.69 5.93 -20.63
CA GLU A 583 -4.37 6.06 -20.01
C GLU A 583 -3.87 4.71 -19.50
N ALA A 584 -2.57 4.47 -19.66
CA ALA A 584 -1.93 3.26 -19.13
C ALA A 584 -1.91 3.25 -17.59
N ASN A 585 -1.83 4.43 -16.96
CA ASN A 585 -1.91 4.59 -15.51
C ASN A 585 -2.71 5.84 -15.14
N PRO A 586 -4.04 5.73 -14.98
CA PRO A 586 -4.90 6.86 -14.60
C PRO A 586 -4.61 7.44 -13.20
N MET A 587 -3.91 6.68 -12.33
CA MET A 587 -3.60 7.15 -10.97
C MET A 587 -2.71 8.40 -10.97
N ILE A 588 -1.77 8.50 -11.90
CA ILE A 588 -0.84 9.62 -12.04
C ILE A 588 -1.09 10.44 -13.31
N GLY A 589 -2.18 10.16 -14.01
CA GLY A 589 -2.52 10.73 -15.31
C GLY A 589 -3.25 12.07 -15.25
N PHE A 590 -4.27 12.20 -16.11
CA PHE A 590 -5.06 13.41 -16.31
C PHE A 590 -6.12 13.60 -15.21
N ARG A 591 -5.70 14.16 -14.07
CA ARG A 591 -6.53 14.38 -12.87
C ARG A 591 -6.05 15.60 -12.07
N GLY A 592 -6.84 16.04 -11.09
CA GLY A 592 -6.53 17.09 -10.12
C GLY A 592 -6.18 18.42 -10.78
N ALA A 593 -5.24 19.17 -10.21
CA ALA A 593 -4.84 20.50 -10.65
C ALA A 593 -4.55 20.59 -12.16
N TYR A 594 -3.86 19.60 -12.73
CA TYR A 594 -3.56 19.56 -14.16
C TYR A 594 -4.84 19.52 -15.02
N ARG A 595 -5.89 18.78 -14.60
CA ARG A 595 -7.17 18.74 -15.31
C ARG A 595 -7.84 20.09 -15.36
N TYR A 596 -7.82 20.86 -14.27
CA TYR A 596 -8.46 22.18 -14.22
C TYR A 596 -7.85 23.18 -15.21
N LEU A 597 -6.54 23.09 -15.39
CA LEU A 597 -5.83 23.94 -16.36
C LEU A 597 -6.14 23.55 -17.82
N ARG A 598 -6.44 22.30 -18.07
CA ARG A 598 -6.76 21.79 -19.41
C ARG A 598 -8.25 21.89 -19.75
N GLU A 599 -9.11 21.94 -18.74
CA GLU A 599 -10.58 22.03 -18.85
C GLU A 599 -11.13 23.20 -18.02
N PRO A 600 -10.68 24.46 -18.26
CA PRO A 600 -11.02 25.60 -17.43
C PRO A 600 -12.52 25.92 -17.41
N GLU A 601 -13.28 25.52 -18.44
CA GLU A 601 -14.74 25.69 -18.48
C GLU A 601 -15.46 24.79 -17.47
N VAL A 602 -14.98 23.56 -17.28
CA VAL A 602 -15.50 22.62 -16.27
C VAL A 602 -15.14 23.15 -14.87
N PHE A 603 -13.89 23.56 -14.68
CA PHE A 603 -13.45 24.15 -13.42
C PHE A 603 -14.22 25.44 -13.08
N SER A 604 -14.45 26.31 -14.04
CA SER A 604 -15.26 27.52 -13.87
C SER A 604 -16.69 27.22 -13.41
N MET A 605 -17.28 26.12 -13.84
CA MET A 605 -18.61 25.69 -13.41
C MET A 605 -18.61 25.30 -11.93
N GLU A 606 -17.57 24.60 -11.48
CA GLU A 606 -17.39 24.24 -10.08
C GLU A 606 -17.13 25.47 -9.20
N LEU A 607 -16.29 26.40 -9.64
CA LEU A 607 -16.04 27.69 -8.97
C LEU A 607 -17.33 28.53 -8.80
N GLU A 608 -18.24 28.50 -9.79
CA GLU A 608 -19.55 29.18 -9.69
C GLU A 608 -20.43 28.57 -8.59
N VAL A 609 -20.44 27.24 -8.46
CA VAL A 609 -21.16 26.55 -7.36
C VAL A 609 -20.63 27.04 -6.02
N LEU A 610 -19.30 27.00 -5.84
CA LEU A 610 -18.66 27.36 -4.58
C LEU A 610 -18.87 28.83 -4.20
N ALA A 611 -18.82 29.72 -5.19
CA ALA A 611 -19.10 31.17 -4.96
C ALA A 611 -20.51 31.37 -4.41
N ARG A 612 -21.52 30.73 -5.04
CA ARG A 612 -22.93 30.86 -4.59
C ARG A 612 -23.15 30.28 -3.20
N VAL A 613 -22.59 29.09 -2.91
CA VAL A 613 -22.74 28.49 -1.58
C VAL A 613 -22.06 29.31 -0.52
N ARG A 614 -20.87 29.84 -0.80
CA ARG A 614 -20.11 30.61 0.17
C ARG A 614 -20.72 32.00 0.44
N ASP A 615 -21.49 32.58 -0.49
CA ASP A 615 -22.28 33.81 -0.24
C ASP A 615 -23.32 33.62 0.88
N GLU A 616 -23.86 32.41 1.03
CA GLU A 616 -24.83 32.06 2.06
C GLU A 616 -24.16 31.46 3.33
N THR A 617 -23.10 30.67 3.15
CA THR A 617 -22.40 29.93 4.21
C THR A 617 -20.88 30.12 4.11
N PRO A 618 -20.32 31.15 4.76
CA PRO A 618 -18.89 31.52 4.60
C PRO A 618 -17.90 30.56 5.24
N ASN A 619 -18.35 29.51 5.92
CA ASN A 619 -17.54 28.46 6.54
C ASN A 619 -16.95 27.44 5.54
N LEU A 620 -17.16 27.63 4.26
CA LEU A 620 -16.60 26.82 3.20
C LEU A 620 -15.13 27.19 2.94
N VAL A 621 -14.24 26.21 3.02
CA VAL A 621 -12.82 26.26 2.68
C VAL A 621 -12.63 25.43 1.42
N VAL A 622 -11.74 25.81 0.51
CA VAL A 622 -11.48 25.05 -0.71
C VAL A 622 -10.09 24.41 -0.70
N MET A 623 -9.96 23.23 -1.33
CA MET A 623 -8.72 22.46 -1.31
C MET A 623 -8.42 21.88 -2.69
N LEU A 624 -7.21 22.17 -3.21
CA LEU A 624 -6.72 21.69 -4.49
C LEU A 624 -6.07 20.32 -4.33
N PRO A 625 -6.59 19.28 -5.03
CA PRO A 625 -6.00 17.94 -5.04
C PRO A 625 -4.92 17.82 -6.10
N PHE A 626 -4.01 16.88 -5.90
CA PHE A 626 -3.04 16.35 -6.86
C PHE A 626 -2.23 17.45 -7.57
N VAL A 627 -1.71 18.40 -6.79
CA VAL A 627 -0.83 19.47 -7.27
C VAL A 627 0.59 18.91 -7.43
N ARG A 628 1.06 18.77 -8.65
CA ARG A 628 2.37 18.14 -8.95
C ARG A 628 3.52 19.13 -8.98
N THR A 629 3.22 20.36 -9.39
CA THR A 629 4.23 21.39 -9.64
C THR A 629 3.77 22.75 -9.15
N ARG A 630 4.75 23.62 -8.86
CA ARG A 630 4.48 25.01 -8.47
C ARG A 630 3.65 25.77 -9.53
N TRP A 631 3.97 25.61 -10.80
CA TRP A 631 3.25 26.32 -11.87
C TRP A 631 1.79 25.85 -12.01
N GLU A 632 1.47 24.57 -11.72
CA GLU A 632 0.07 24.11 -11.65
C GLU A 632 -0.68 24.84 -10.54
N LEU A 633 -0.07 24.98 -9.37
CA LEU A 633 -0.67 25.70 -8.24
C LEU A 633 -0.90 27.16 -8.58
N GLU A 634 0.14 27.84 -9.07
CA GLU A 634 0.09 29.26 -9.44
C GLU A 634 -1.04 29.54 -10.45
N ALA A 635 -1.12 28.74 -11.51
CA ALA A 635 -2.17 28.86 -12.52
C ALA A 635 -3.58 28.52 -11.97
N CYS A 636 -3.74 27.56 -11.06
CA CYS A 636 -5.02 27.29 -10.40
C CYS A 636 -5.43 28.46 -9.50
N LEU A 637 -4.49 29.04 -8.73
CA LEU A 637 -4.75 30.21 -7.89
C LEU A 637 -5.15 31.44 -8.72
N GLU A 638 -4.55 31.63 -9.91
CA GLU A 638 -4.96 32.68 -10.86
C GLU A 638 -6.39 32.47 -11.35
N LEU A 639 -6.80 31.24 -11.69
CA LEU A 639 -8.17 30.94 -12.11
C LEU A 639 -9.17 31.18 -10.96
N ILE A 640 -8.82 30.75 -9.73
CA ILE A 640 -9.64 31.00 -8.54
C ILE A 640 -9.75 32.51 -8.31
N GLY A 641 -8.64 33.25 -8.31
CA GLY A 641 -8.60 34.69 -8.07
C GLY A 641 -9.37 35.53 -9.11
N ALA A 642 -9.43 35.06 -10.36
CA ALA A 642 -10.21 35.67 -11.42
C ALA A 642 -11.72 35.42 -11.31
N SER A 643 -12.14 34.40 -10.55
CA SER A 643 -13.56 34.02 -10.36
C SER A 643 -14.28 34.86 -9.31
N ASP A 644 -15.62 34.75 -9.25
CA ASP A 644 -16.43 35.39 -8.20
C ASP A 644 -16.10 34.79 -6.81
N LEU A 645 -15.69 33.54 -6.73
CA LEU A 645 -15.22 32.92 -5.48
C LEU A 645 -13.97 33.59 -4.93
N GLY A 646 -12.95 33.83 -5.77
CA GLY A 646 -11.70 34.48 -5.37
C GLY A 646 -11.83 35.96 -4.97
N ARG A 647 -12.94 36.61 -5.33
CA ARG A 647 -13.24 37.99 -4.90
C ARG A 647 -13.88 38.06 -3.53
N GLN A 648 -14.33 36.95 -2.98
CA GLN A 648 -14.94 36.90 -1.64
C GLN A 648 -13.86 37.03 -0.57
N ARG A 649 -14.19 37.76 0.50
CA ARG A 649 -13.28 37.96 1.63
C ARG A 649 -13.11 36.66 2.41
N ASP A 650 -11.93 36.51 3.01
CA ASP A 650 -11.60 35.40 3.90
C ASP A 650 -11.77 34.01 3.26
N LEU A 651 -11.61 33.92 1.93
CA LEU A 651 -11.50 32.63 1.26
C LEU A 651 -10.19 31.93 1.68
N SER A 652 -10.29 30.77 2.28
CA SER A 652 -9.13 29.95 2.61
C SER A 652 -8.93 28.89 1.52
N VAL A 653 -7.70 28.80 1.00
CA VAL A 653 -7.32 27.86 -0.04
C VAL A 653 -6.25 26.91 0.50
N TRP A 654 -6.55 25.63 0.47
CA TRP A 654 -5.65 24.57 0.91
C TRP A 654 -5.14 23.73 -0.27
N VAL A 655 -4.08 22.96 -0.04
CA VAL A 655 -3.50 22.01 -0.99
C VAL A 655 -3.40 20.63 -0.32
N MET A 656 -3.64 19.58 -1.08
CA MET A 656 -3.37 18.21 -0.61
C MET A 656 -1.90 17.82 -0.81
N ALA A 657 -1.26 17.40 0.28
CA ALA A 657 0.04 16.74 0.24
C ALA A 657 -0.15 15.24 -0.03
N GLU A 658 -0.39 14.88 -1.28
CA GLU A 658 -0.63 13.49 -1.74
C GLU A 658 0.27 13.09 -2.90
N VAL A 659 1.15 13.99 -3.33
CA VAL A 659 2.24 13.73 -4.29
C VAL A 659 3.56 14.18 -3.68
N PRO A 660 4.68 13.51 -3.97
CA PRO A 660 5.96 13.78 -3.31
C PRO A 660 6.44 15.23 -3.43
N SER A 661 6.13 15.91 -4.54
CA SER A 661 6.54 17.29 -4.77
C SER A 661 6.01 18.28 -3.72
N VAL A 662 4.82 18.07 -3.17
CA VAL A 662 4.25 18.97 -2.18
C VAL A 662 5.10 19.03 -0.91
N VAL A 663 5.67 17.90 -0.50
CA VAL A 663 6.54 17.83 0.69
C VAL A 663 7.76 18.72 0.53
N HIS A 664 8.31 18.79 -0.69
CA HIS A 664 9.50 19.56 -0.98
C HIS A 664 9.23 21.04 -1.25
N TYR A 665 8.07 21.36 -1.83
CA TYR A 665 7.72 22.72 -2.25
C TYR A 665 6.71 23.40 -1.32
N VAL A 666 6.43 22.86 -0.12
CA VAL A 666 5.40 23.40 0.79
C VAL A 666 5.66 24.86 1.16
N GLU A 667 6.91 25.26 1.37
CA GLU A 667 7.29 26.65 1.66
C GLU A 667 7.03 27.58 0.46
N GLU A 668 7.35 27.13 -0.76
CA GLU A 668 7.03 27.87 -1.97
C GLU A 668 5.53 27.96 -2.19
N TYR A 669 4.78 26.88 -1.92
CA TYR A 669 3.32 26.89 -2.02
C TYR A 669 2.70 27.84 -1.00
N ALA A 670 3.23 27.89 0.23
CA ALA A 670 2.82 28.87 1.23
C ALA A 670 3.12 30.30 0.76
N GLY A 671 4.27 30.52 0.09
CA GLY A 671 4.64 31.81 -0.52
C GLY A 671 3.72 32.24 -1.67
N LEU A 672 3.00 31.32 -2.33
CA LEU A 672 1.99 31.60 -3.35
C LEU A 672 0.63 32.01 -2.73
N GLY A 673 0.44 31.86 -1.41
CA GLY A 673 -0.73 32.32 -0.69
C GLY A 673 -1.75 31.22 -0.39
N ILE A 674 -1.33 29.96 -0.20
CA ILE A 674 -2.18 28.93 0.39
C ILE A 674 -2.24 29.11 1.90
N ASP A 675 -3.38 28.76 2.51
CA ASP A 675 -3.65 28.91 3.94
C ASP A 675 -3.48 27.61 4.73
N GLY A 676 -3.42 26.49 4.05
CA GLY A 676 -3.33 25.19 4.70
C GLY A 676 -2.92 24.06 3.78
N VAL A 677 -2.46 22.99 4.42
CA VAL A 677 -2.06 21.73 3.75
C VAL A 677 -2.79 20.56 4.42
N SER A 678 -3.44 19.72 3.61
CA SER A 678 -4.02 18.47 4.05
C SER A 678 -3.09 17.32 3.66
N ILE A 679 -2.65 16.57 4.65
CA ILE A 679 -1.81 15.38 4.38
C ILE A 679 -2.75 14.24 4.01
N GLY A 680 -2.72 13.86 2.73
CA GLY A 680 -3.48 12.73 2.19
C GLY A 680 -2.65 11.43 2.21
N THR A 681 -3.34 10.29 2.33
CA THR A 681 -2.74 8.95 2.22
C THR A 681 -3.31 8.23 1.01
#